data_a3cf42d417cf1a0957a5ed8a38983e01
#
_entry.id   a3cf42d417cf1a0957a5ed8a38983e01
#
_cell.length_a   1.000
_cell.length_b   1.000
_cell.length_c   1.000
_cell.angle_alpha   90.00
_cell.angle_beta   90.00
_cell.angle_gamma   90.00
#
_symmetry.space_group_name_H-M   'P 1'
#
loop_
_entity.id
_entity.type
_entity.pdbx_description
1 polymer ?
#
loop_
_entity_poly.entity_id
_entity_poly.type
_entity_poly.pdbx_seq_one_letter_code
_entity_poly.pdbx_strand_id
1 'polypeptide(L)'
;MHWRVDTQGQTIALATEGGIPEVIYWGPALPEAEDLGQLALAARHDLTGGMLDILPSLSLSPEPGRAFQGQPGHMLAEADGTALLPAFRFDRAEGTAGRLELISTAPGLVLTHVLQARTTGTITLQTRLTADRPIRVQWLAAPVLPAPQSGEMIDVHGKWVGEFHLIRSPWSPGIRAREARTGRSGQEHPPYLILAGEGCTNTRGEALALHYAWSGGHRMVAEELPDGRRQVQFGHPLGAETEAGTRFETAELIACASTTGLNGIATVFQRDLRDRVVQWPDAARPRPVHYNCWEAVYFDHKLDVLAEFATRAAALGAERFVLDDGWFGKRDDDTSSLGDWAIDRRKWPEGLHPLIRHVHSLGMSFGLWFEPEMVNPDSDLYRAHPNWVLGPLDQTTGRNQMVLNLALQEVRESLFRQVSAVLAEYPIDYVKWDHNRLLPVVDAAQTRGAYDLFDRLRAAHPSVEIESCASGGGRIDSGILARTHRVWLSDSNDALERLRMQHDAALFLPSAITGSHVGPRHCHTSGRVLPMAFRAWVAAQRHMGFEMDLRELTQDEALTLGRVTAWYKENRAWMMAGTILRLDSDDPAVTAEMQVAADGGRFVVFAGQAETSRQSLPRHVRLTGLEPDARYTVSLRNPEDAPRQSRGPNALKNGPLTLTGRMLMTKGILLPVAWPATMWVVEGLKL
;
A
#
# COMPACT_ATOMS: atom_id res chain seq x y z
N MET A 1 -31.23 -13.33 16.51
CA MET A 1 -30.01 -14.16 16.46
C MET A 1 -28.78 -13.23 16.50
N HIS A 2 -27.70 -13.65 17.14
CA HIS A 2 -26.52 -12.81 17.35
C HIS A 2 -25.24 -13.60 17.08
N TRP A 3 -24.22 -12.92 16.58
CA TRP A 3 -22.90 -13.47 16.31
C TRP A 3 -21.82 -12.43 16.61
N ARG A 4 -20.58 -12.90 16.82
CA ARG A 4 -19.41 -12.03 16.93
C ARG A 4 -18.21 -12.66 16.24
N VAL A 5 -17.34 -11.79 15.74
CA VAL A 5 -16.03 -12.16 15.21
C VAL A 5 -14.99 -11.30 15.94
N ASP A 6 -14.02 -11.95 16.58
CA ASP A 6 -13.07 -11.33 17.48
C ASP A 6 -11.64 -11.51 17.03
N THR A 7 -10.83 -10.49 17.27
CA THR A 7 -9.37 -10.57 17.35
C THR A 7 -8.93 -10.06 18.73
N GLN A 8 -7.64 -10.10 19.03
CA GLN A 8 -7.14 -9.52 20.29
C GLN A 8 -7.45 -8.03 20.46
N GLY A 9 -7.60 -7.28 19.36
CA GLY A 9 -7.74 -5.82 19.37
C GLY A 9 -9.12 -5.30 19.02
N GLN A 10 -10.01 -6.14 18.47
CA GLN A 10 -11.33 -5.68 18.00
C GLN A 10 -12.38 -6.76 18.02
N THR A 11 -13.65 -6.31 18.09
CA THR A 11 -14.85 -7.13 17.94
C THR A 11 -15.74 -6.52 16.85
N ILE A 12 -16.30 -7.36 15.98
CA ILE A 12 -17.50 -7.05 15.19
C ILE A 12 -18.62 -7.96 15.70
N ALA A 13 -19.68 -7.36 16.26
CA ALA A 13 -20.88 -8.05 16.70
C ALA A 13 -22.06 -7.75 15.78
N LEU A 14 -22.84 -8.77 15.49
CA LEU A 14 -23.92 -8.74 14.50
C LEU A 14 -25.22 -9.28 15.11
N ALA A 15 -26.36 -8.78 14.59
CA ALA A 15 -27.68 -9.26 14.95
C ALA A 15 -28.59 -9.32 13.71
N THR A 16 -29.64 -10.15 13.78
CA THR A 16 -30.75 -10.11 12.82
C THR A 16 -32.08 -10.51 13.47
N GLU A 17 -33.16 -9.89 13.00
CA GLU A 17 -34.56 -10.25 13.30
C GLU A 17 -35.19 -10.96 12.10
N GLY A 18 -34.41 -11.41 11.09
CA GLY A 18 -34.88 -12.19 9.93
C GLY A 18 -34.53 -11.58 8.57
N GLY A 19 -34.02 -10.33 8.52
CA GLY A 19 -33.45 -9.73 7.33
C GLY A 19 -31.94 -9.99 7.20
N ILE A 20 -31.28 -9.30 6.30
CA ILE A 20 -29.80 -9.29 6.23
C ILE A 20 -29.28 -8.80 7.58
N PRO A 21 -28.28 -9.50 8.20
CA PRO A 21 -27.73 -9.09 9.50
C PRO A 21 -27.15 -7.67 9.52
N GLU A 22 -27.28 -7.02 10.67
CA GLU A 22 -26.76 -5.68 10.96
C GLU A 22 -25.54 -5.77 11.88
N VAL A 23 -24.62 -4.82 11.76
CA VAL A 23 -23.51 -4.64 12.71
C VAL A 23 -24.05 -3.81 13.88
N ILE A 24 -24.12 -4.43 15.06
CA ILE A 24 -24.56 -3.77 16.30
C ILE A 24 -23.39 -3.21 17.11
N TYR A 25 -22.17 -3.65 16.80
CA TYR A 25 -20.92 -3.12 17.38
C TYR A 25 -19.75 -3.39 16.44
N TRP A 26 -18.90 -2.39 16.24
CA TRP A 26 -17.57 -2.51 15.67
C TRP A 26 -16.64 -1.54 16.38
N GLY A 27 -15.61 -2.08 17.03
CA GLY A 27 -14.71 -1.28 17.84
C GLY A 27 -13.69 -2.13 18.59
N PRO A 28 -13.09 -1.61 19.67
CA PRO A 28 -12.18 -2.34 20.54
C PRO A 28 -12.78 -3.66 21.01
N ALA A 29 -11.91 -4.65 21.31
CA ALA A 29 -12.35 -5.98 21.71
C ALA A 29 -13.26 -5.94 22.95
N LEU A 30 -14.45 -6.54 22.83
CA LEU A 30 -15.39 -6.71 23.92
C LEU A 30 -14.99 -7.91 24.80
N PRO A 31 -15.33 -7.89 26.11
CA PRO A 31 -15.18 -9.05 26.97
C PRO A 31 -15.86 -10.29 26.38
N GLU A 32 -15.30 -11.47 26.63
CA GLU A 32 -15.90 -12.73 26.16
C GLU A 32 -17.32 -12.95 26.73
N ALA A 33 -17.54 -12.49 27.97
CA ALA A 33 -18.83 -12.60 28.67
C ALA A 33 -19.87 -11.54 28.26
N GLU A 34 -19.59 -10.69 27.26
CA GLU A 34 -20.56 -9.68 26.81
C GLU A 34 -21.84 -10.32 26.27
N ASP A 35 -22.99 -9.87 26.79
CA ASP A 35 -24.31 -10.34 26.35
C ASP A 35 -24.73 -9.65 25.05
N LEU A 36 -24.57 -10.34 23.93
CA LEU A 36 -24.92 -9.82 22.61
C LEU A 36 -26.42 -9.55 22.46
N GLY A 37 -27.29 -10.23 23.24
CA GLY A 37 -28.72 -9.96 23.24
C GLY A 37 -29.04 -8.60 23.87
N GLN A 38 -28.40 -8.27 24.99
CA GLN A 38 -28.51 -6.95 25.63
C GLN A 38 -27.89 -5.86 24.75
N LEU A 39 -26.75 -6.16 24.11
CA LEU A 39 -26.10 -5.24 23.18
C LEU A 39 -27.03 -4.92 21.98
N ALA A 40 -27.69 -5.91 21.41
CA ALA A 40 -28.68 -5.73 20.33
C ALA A 40 -29.89 -4.89 20.77
N LEU A 41 -30.35 -5.07 22.01
CA LEU A 41 -31.40 -4.23 22.57
C LEU A 41 -30.97 -2.78 22.76
N ALA A 42 -29.75 -2.57 23.24
CA ALA A 42 -29.17 -1.25 23.45
C ALA A 42 -28.90 -0.49 22.14
N ALA A 43 -28.73 -1.21 21.03
CA ALA A 43 -28.54 -0.62 19.70
C ALA A 43 -29.85 -0.19 19.00
N ARG A 44 -31.01 -0.44 19.60
CA ARG A 44 -32.31 -0.07 19.00
C ARG A 44 -32.54 1.44 19.11
N HIS A 45 -32.93 2.02 17.98
CA HIS A 45 -33.33 3.43 17.90
C HIS A 45 -34.81 3.61 18.25
N ASP A 46 -35.14 4.72 18.90
CA ASP A 46 -36.51 5.21 19.01
C ASP A 46 -36.93 5.95 17.72
N LEU A 47 -38.24 5.98 17.43
CA LEU A 47 -38.79 6.59 16.22
C LEU A 47 -39.74 7.72 16.56
N THR A 48 -39.81 8.73 15.71
CA THR A 48 -40.79 9.82 15.84
C THR A 48 -41.99 9.61 14.91
N GLY A 49 -43.13 10.18 15.23
CA GLY A 49 -44.37 10.03 14.45
C GLY A 49 -44.35 10.64 13.03
N GLY A 50 -43.27 11.30 12.65
CA GLY A 50 -43.07 11.84 11.28
C GLY A 50 -42.15 10.98 10.41
N MET A 51 -41.73 9.81 10.92
CA MET A 51 -40.85 8.88 10.21
C MET A 51 -41.65 7.68 9.64
N LEU A 52 -40.94 6.74 9.00
CA LEU A 52 -41.47 5.46 8.62
C LEU A 52 -41.87 4.63 9.87
N ASP A 53 -42.84 3.73 9.74
CA ASP A 53 -43.29 2.87 10.84
C ASP A 53 -42.18 1.95 11.37
N ILE A 54 -41.20 1.63 10.53
CA ILE A 54 -40.06 0.81 10.86
C ILE A 54 -38.79 1.51 10.29
N LEU A 55 -37.77 1.63 11.09
CA LEU A 55 -36.49 2.16 10.63
C LEU A 55 -35.85 1.18 9.61
N PRO A 56 -35.53 1.65 8.37
CA PRO A 56 -34.84 0.80 7.41
C PRO A 56 -33.49 0.35 7.93
N SER A 57 -33.19 -0.95 7.82
CA SER A 57 -31.99 -1.57 8.35
C SER A 57 -30.73 -1.02 7.70
N LEU A 58 -29.73 -0.62 8.52
CA LEU A 58 -28.34 -0.44 8.11
C LEU A 58 -27.61 -1.79 8.22
N SER A 59 -28.05 -2.73 7.36
CA SER A 59 -27.53 -4.09 7.33
C SER A 59 -26.15 -4.18 6.65
N LEU A 60 -25.55 -5.38 6.64
CA LEU A 60 -24.32 -5.65 5.88
C LEU A 60 -24.46 -5.38 4.37
N SER A 61 -25.69 -5.27 3.86
CA SER A 61 -26.02 -4.85 2.50
C SER A 61 -27.40 -4.16 2.49
N PRO A 62 -27.50 -2.86 2.81
CA PRO A 62 -28.77 -2.14 2.82
C PRO A 62 -29.52 -2.27 1.50
N GLU A 63 -30.81 -2.58 1.58
CA GLU A 63 -31.61 -2.99 0.45
C GLU A 63 -32.34 -1.79 -0.20
N PRO A 64 -32.22 -1.58 -1.53
CA PRO A 64 -32.88 -0.45 -2.22
C PRO A 64 -34.39 -0.50 -2.18
N GLY A 65 -34.99 -1.69 -2.08
CA GLY A 65 -36.45 -1.90 -2.05
C GLY A 65 -37.11 -1.76 -0.67
N ARG A 66 -36.38 -1.31 0.37
CA ARG A 66 -36.82 -1.22 1.77
C ARG A 66 -36.92 0.20 2.31
N ALA A 67 -37.09 1.17 1.44
CA ALA A 67 -37.12 2.59 1.79
C ALA A 67 -35.85 3.07 2.52
N PHE A 68 -34.70 2.39 2.33
CA PHE A 68 -33.41 2.83 2.83
C PHE A 68 -33.02 4.14 2.14
N GLN A 69 -32.75 5.19 2.90
CA GLN A 69 -32.59 6.55 2.39
C GLN A 69 -31.16 6.85 1.94
N GLY A 70 -30.20 5.97 2.24
CA GLY A 70 -28.78 6.12 1.89
C GLY A 70 -28.39 5.30 0.65
N GLN A 71 -27.09 5.27 0.39
CA GLN A 71 -26.49 4.41 -0.64
C GLN A 71 -26.82 2.94 -0.32
N PRO A 72 -27.51 2.20 -1.21
CA PRO A 72 -27.76 0.77 -0.98
C PRO A 72 -26.45 -0.04 -1.09
N GLY A 73 -26.41 -1.21 -0.44
CA GLY A 73 -25.27 -2.12 -0.49
C GLY A 73 -25.17 -2.93 -1.78
N HIS A 74 -26.26 -2.98 -2.56
CA HIS A 74 -26.28 -3.59 -3.89
C HIS A 74 -27.25 -2.87 -4.82
N MET A 75 -26.94 -2.87 -6.13
CA MET A 75 -27.78 -2.38 -7.21
C MET A 75 -27.73 -3.41 -8.35
N LEU A 76 -28.80 -4.12 -8.55
CA LEU A 76 -28.90 -5.26 -9.44
C LEU A 76 -29.96 -5.03 -10.54
N ALA A 77 -29.75 -5.68 -11.67
CA ALA A 77 -30.75 -5.69 -12.78
C ALA A 77 -30.77 -7.05 -13.47
N GLU A 78 -31.88 -7.37 -14.11
CA GLU A 78 -31.98 -8.48 -15.06
C GLU A 78 -30.99 -8.23 -16.24
N ALA A 79 -30.76 -9.25 -17.04
CA ALA A 79 -29.87 -9.14 -18.21
C ALA A 79 -30.36 -8.08 -19.22
N ASP A 80 -31.65 -7.81 -19.28
CA ASP A 80 -32.29 -6.78 -20.15
C ASP A 80 -32.21 -5.36 -19.55
N GLY A 81 -31.67 -5.21 -18.32
CA GLY A 81 -31.58 -3.94 -17.63
C GLY A 81 -32.72 -3.59 -16.70
N THR A 82 -33.76 -4.41 -16.61
CA THR A 82 -34.86 -4.22 -15.66
C THR A 82 -34.33 -4.31 -14.22
N ALA A 83 -34.60 -3.28 -13.39
CA ALA A 83 -34.15 -3.21 -12.03
C ALA A 83 -34.66 -4.37 -11.17
N LEU A 84 -33.74 -5.01 -10.41
CA LEU A 84 -34.08 -6.01 -9.42
C LEU A 84 -34.07 -5.37 -8.02
N LEU A 85 -35.18 -5.54 -7.30
CA LEU A 85 -35.34 -5.09 -5.92
C LEU A 85 -35.56 -6.31 -5.01
N PRO A 86 -34.54 -7.14 -4.76
CA PRO A 86 -34.72 -8.33 -3.96
C PRO A 86 -35.06 -7.98 -2.51
N ALA A 87 -35.84 -8.86 -1.88
CA ALA A 87 -36.15 -8.82 -0.47
C ALA A 87 -35.45 -10.01 0.20
N PHE A 88 -34.20 -9.83 0.58
CA PHE A 88 -33.42 -10.88 1.21
C PHE A 88 -33.96 -11.22 2.61
N ARG A 89 -33.97 -12.52 2.92
CA ARG A 89 -34.25 -13.04 4.25
C ARG A 89 -33.01 -13.82 4.73
N PHE A 90 -32.67 -13.64 5.99
CA PHE A 90 -31.66 -14.48 6.62
C PHE A 90 -32.10 -15.94 6.58
N ASP A 91 -31.24 -16.80 6.06
CA ASP A 91 -31.47 -18.24 5.98
C ASP A 91 -30.70 -18.97 7.09
N ARG A 92 -29.40 -18.86 7.09
CA ARG A 92 -28.54 -19.54 8.06
C ARG A 92 -27.17 -18.88 8.24
N ALA A 93 -26.51 -19.24 9.33
CA ALA A 93 -25.10 -18.94 9.57
C ALA A 93 -24.29 -20.24 9.56
N GLU A 94 -23.15 -20.19 8.91
CA GLU A 94 -22.17 -21.26 8.88
C GLU A 94 -20.80 -20.72 9.37
N GLY A 95 -19.98 -21.57 9.99
CA GLY A 95 -18.67 -21.10 10.36
C GLY A 95 -17.91 -22.02 11.32
N THR A 96 -16.67 -21.61 11.57
CA THR A 96 -15.73 -22.20 12.53
C THR A 96 -15.23 -21.10 13.45
N ALA A 97 -14.39 -21.44 14.42
CA ALA A 97 -13.74 -20.42 15.26
C ALA A 97 -13.01 -19.39 14.39
N GLY A 98 -13.40 -18.12 14.50
CA GLY A 98 -12.80 -17.00 13.78
C GLY A 98 -13.27 -16.80 12.33
N ARG A 99 -14.17 -17.66 11.78
CA ARG A 99 -14.79 -17.48 10.45
C ARG A 99 -16.30 -17.64 10.53
N LEU A 100 -17.03 -16.64 10.03
CA LEU A 100 -18.48 -16.59 10.01
C LEU A 100 -18.96 -16.33 8.58
N GLU A 101 -19.84 -17.17 8.06
CA GLU A 101 -20.59 -16.95 6.83
C GLU A 101 -22.08 -16.75 7.16
N LEU A 102 -22.63 -15.64 6.73
CA LEU A 102 -24.03 -15.26 6.93
C LEU A 102 -24.73 -15.31 5.58
N ILE A 103 -25.66 -16.24 5.43
CA ILE A 103 -26.33 -16.53 4.18
C ILE A 103 -27.74 -15.99 4.23
N SER A 104 -28.10 -15.16 3.26
CA SER A 104 -29.42 -14.59 3.06
C SER A 104 -29.93 -14.93 1.64
N THR A 105 -31.21 -15.20 1.50
CA THR A 105 -31.81 -15.64 0.24
C THR A 105 -32.96 -14.74 -0.19
N ALA A 106 -33.12 -14.58 -1.50
CA ALA A 106 -34.28 -14.02 -2.17
C ALA A 106 -34.61 -14.91 -3.39
N PRO A 107 -35.77 -14.81 -4.03
CA PRO A 107 -36.11 -15.65 -5.18
C PRO A 107 -35.04 -15.62 -6.26
N GLY A 108 -34.38 -16.75 -6.52
CA GLY A 108 -33.32 -16.90 -7.49
C GLY A 108 -31.95 -16.28 -7.11
N LEU A 109 -31.80 -15.75 -5.89
CA LEU A 109 -30.60 -15.06 -5.43
C LEU A 109 -30.12 -15.57 -4.06
N VAL A 110 -28.82 -15.73 -3.91
CA VAL A 110 -28.17 -16.04 -2.64
C VAL A 110 -27.10 -14.99 -2.38
N LEU A 111 -27.18 -14.30 -1.26
CA LEU A 111 -26.21 -13.31 -0.80
C LEU A 111 -25.48 -13.86 0.44
N THR A 112 -24.18 -13.96 0.37
CA THR A 112 -23.34 -14.47 1.45
C THR A 112 -22.36 -13.38 1.91
N HIS A 113 -22.38 -13.06 3.19
CA HIS A 113 -21.38 -12.22 3.83
C HIS A 113 -20.40 -13.08 4.62
N VAL A 114 -19.13 -12.98 4.32
CA VAL A 114 -18.04 -13.71 4.98
C VAL A 114 -17.26 -12.76 5.86
N LEU A 115 -17.10 -13.08 7.13
CA LEU A 115 -16.23 -12.35 8.07
C LEU A 115 -15.19 -13.34 8.61
N GLN A 116 -13.93 -12.94 8.63
CA GLN A 116 -12.86 -13.80 9.13
C GLN A 116 -11.87 -13.02 9.98
N ALA A 117 -11.69 -13.43 11.23
CA ALA A 117 -10.62 -12.96 12.10
C ALA A 117 -9.29 -13.52 11.63
N ARG A 118 -8.26 -12.67 11.61
CA ARG A 118 -6.89 -13.03 11.27
C ARG A 118 -6.01 -12.95 12.52
N THR A 119 -5.04 -13.84 12.62
CA THR A 119 -4.09 -13.87 13.74
C THR A 119 -3.26 -12.59 13.84
N THR A 120 -3.15 -11.85 12.73
CA THR A 120 -2.48 -10.55 12.65
C THR A 120 -3.25 -9.41 13.32
N GLY A 121 -4.53 -9.62 13.66
CA GLY A 121 -5.40 -8.64 14.33
C GLY A 121 -6.40 -7.95 13.43
N THR A 122 -6.36 -8.22 12.11
CA THR A 122 -7.37 -7.74 11.16
C THR A 122 -8.59 -8.65 11.14
N ILE A 123 -9.76 -8.09 10.74
CA ILE A 123 -10.94 -8.87 10.32
C ILE A 123 -11.12 -8.59 8.83
N THR A 124 -11.17 -9.63 8.00
CA THR A 124 -11.48 -9.50 6.58
C THR A 124 -12.95 -9.78 6.33
N LEU A 125 -13.57 -8.96 5.48
CA LEU A 125 -15.00 -9.02 5.15
C LEU A 125 -15.17 -9.12 3.63
N GLN A 126 -16.11 -9.94 3.16
CA GLN A 126 -16.36 -10.16 1.73
C GLN A 126 -17.85 -10.41 1.48
N THR A 127 -18.36 -9.91 0.37
CA THR A 127 -19.71 -10.20 -0.12
C THR A 127 -19.64 -11.09 -1.36
N ARG A 128 -20.44 -12.16 -1.39
CA ARG A 128 -20.65 -13.02 -2.57
C ARG A 128 -22.11 -13.01 -2.93
N LEU A 129 -22.39 -12.90 -4.23
CA LEU A 129 -23.73 -12.95 -4.79
C LEU A 129 -23.80 -14.07 -5.84
N THR A 130 -24.74 -14.98 -5.67
CA THR A 130 -25.03 -16.04 -6.65
C THR A 130 -26.47 -15.89 -7.14
N ALA A 131 -26.68 -16.03 -8.44
CA ALA A 131 -27.97 -16.01 -9.09
C ALA A 131 -28.22 -17.31 -9.87
N ASP A 132 -29.46 -17.74 -9.98
CA ASP A 132 -29.87 -18.91 -10.77
C ASP A 132 -29.95 -18.63 -12.29
N ARG A 133 -29.84 -17.37 -12.67
CA ARG A 133 -29.81 -16.86 -14.04
C ARG A 133 -28.80 -15.71 -14.19
N PRO A 134 -28.34 -15.37 -15.40
CA PRO A 134 -27.48 -14.21 -15.59
C PRO A 134 -28.21 -12.91 -15.21
N ILE A 135 -27.57 -12.12 -14.34
CA ILE A 135 -28.01 -10.78 -13.92
C ILE A 135 -26.86 -9.77 -14.12
N ARG A 136 -27.20 -8.50 -14.10
CA ARG A 136 -26.21 -7.39 -14.13
C ARG A 136 -26.01 -6.83 -12.72
N VAL A 137 -24.76 -6.56 -12.38
CA VAL A 137 -24.39 -5.91 -11.12
C VAL A 137 -23.85 -4.52 -11.43
N GLN A 138 -24.58 -3.48 -11.03
CA GLN A 138 -24.14 -2.10 -11.15
C GLN A 138 -23.30 -1.69 -9.92
N TRP A 139 -23.69 -2.19 -8.74
CA TRP A 139 -23.00 -2.02 -7.48
C TRP A 139 -23.15 -3.25 -6.60
N LEU A 140 -22.04 -3.66 -5.98
CA LEU A 140 -22.02 -4.65 -4.91
C LEU A 140 -20.94 -4.20 -3.90
N ALA A 141 -21.38 -3.81 -2.72
CA ALA A 141 -20.50 -3.45 -1.63
C ALA A 141 -19.93 -4.69 -0.93
N ALA A 142 -18.69 -4.63 -0.49
CA ALA A 142 -18.23 -5.45 0.63
C ALA A 142 -19.14 -5.18 1.84
N PRO A 143 -19.16 -6.06 2.86
CA PRO A 143 -20.07 -5.87 3.99
C PRO A 143 -20.02 -4.45 4.55
N VAL A 144 -21.15 -3.80 4.58
CA VAL A 144 -21.29 -2.39 4.99
C VAL A 144 -21.09 -2.27 6.49
N LEU A 145 -20.28 -1.32 6.91
CA LEU A 145 -19.97 -1.10 8.32
C LEU A 145 -20.52 0.26 8.79
N PRO A 146 -21.08 0.34 10.00
CA PRO A 146 -21.43 1.61 10.61
C PRO A 146 -20.17 2.41 10.96
N ALA A 147 -20.28 3.73 10.98
CA ALA A 147 -19.20 4.62 11.42
C ALA A 147 -19.57 5.32 12.74
N PRO A 148 -18.57 5.71 13.56
CA PRO A 148 -18.80 6.44 14.80
C PRO A 148 -19.54 7.77 14.58
N GLN A 149 -20.32 8.20 15.57
CA GLN A 149 -21.05 9.48 15.55
C GLN A 149 -20.15 10.70 15.73
N SER A 150 -18.97 10.51 16.31
CA SER A 150 -17.98 11.58 16.55
C SER A 150 -16.69 11.32 15.78
N GLY A 151 -15.85 12.35 15.66
CA GLY A 151 -14.53 12.25 15.05
C GLY A 151 -14.47 12.72 13.60
N GLU A 152 -13.45 12.29 12.93
CA GLU A 152 -13.10 12.72 11.58
C GLU A 152 -12.72 11.54 10.68
N MET A 153 -12.76 11.76 9.39
CA MET A 153 -12.24 10.84 8.39
C MET A 153 -10.80 11.23 8.03
N ILE A 154 -9.93 10.24 7.94
CA ILE A 154 -8.58 10.40 7.38
C ILE A 154 -8.50 9.48 6.17
N ASP A 155 -8.40 10.06 5.00
CA ASP A 155 -8.21 9.35 3.75
C ASP A 155 -6.85 9.70 3.11
N VAL A 156 -6.44 8.87 2.15
CA VAL A 156 -5.20 9.05 1.42
C VAL A 156 -5.49 9.72 0.09
N HIS A 157 -4.67 10.68 -0.26
CA HIS A 157 -4.72 11.41 -1.52
C HIS A 157 -3.32 11.50 -2.12
N GLY A 158 -3.23 11.75 -3.41
CA GLY A 158 -1.95 11.96 -4.07
C GLY A 158 -2.08 12.22 -5.56
N LYS A 159 -0.94 12.18 -6.20
CA LYS A 159 -0.77 12.27 -7.65
C LYS A 159 0.55 11.56 -8.01
N TRP A 160 0.83 11.40 -9.29
CA TRP A 160 2.16 11.00 -9.75
C TRP A 160 3.25 11.90 -9.16
N VAL A 161 4.30 11.31 -8.61
CA VAL A 161 5.43 11.91 -7.88
C VAL A 161 5.04 12.74 -6.64
N GLY A 162 3.88 12.46 -6.07
CA GLY A 162 3.36 13.09 -4.86
C GLY A 162 2.28 12.20 -4.23
N GLU A 163 2.59 10.93 -4.00
CA GLU A 163 1.70 9.92 -3.46
C GLU A 163 1.56 10.00 -1.94
N PHE A 164 0.55 9.34 -1.40
CA PHE A 164 0.34 9.11 0.03
C PHE A 164 0.32 10.39 0.89
N HIS A 165 -0.57 11.34 0.57
CA HIS A 165 -0.89 12.47 1.46
C HIS A 165 -2.12 12.15 2.28
N LEU A 166 -2.04 12.29 3.60
CA LEU A 166 -3.20 12.14 4.48
C LEU A 166 -4.03 13.42 4.50
N ILE A 167 -5.33 13.27 4.31
CA ILE A 167 -6.32 14.36 4.42
C ILE A 167 -7.26 14.04 5.57
N ARG A 168 -7.32 14.94 6.56
CA ARG A 168 -8.28 14.92 7.65
C ARG A 168 -9.51 15.77 7.28
N SER A 169 -10.70 15.24 7.48
CA SER A 169 -11.96 15.92 7.15
C SER A 169 -13.03 15.57 8.17
N PRO A 170 -13.85 16.55 8.59
CA PRO A 170 -15.00 16.28 9.43
C PRO A 170 -16.06 15.48 8.64
N TRP A 171 -16.96 14.81 9.34
CA TRP A 171 -18.18 14.32 8.78
C TRP A 171 -19.08 15.47 8.37
N SER A 172 -19.87 15.26 7.33
CA SER A 172 -20.93 16.17 6.90
C SER A 172 -22.14 15.36 6.45
N PRO A 173 -23.38 15.85 6.67
CA PRO A 173 -24.58 15.17 6.16
C PRO A 173 -24.49 14.88 4.66
N GLY A 174 -24.97 13.71 4.26
CA GLY A 174 -24.98 13.25 2.87
C GLY A 174 -23.78 12.39 2.51
N ILE A 175 -23.55 12.20 1.22
CA ILE A 175 -22.57 11.28 0.66
C ILE A 175 -21.25 11.99 0.36
N ARG A 176 -20.16 11.44 0.87
CA ARG A 176 -18.82 11.67 0.37
C ARG A 176 -18.35 10.41 -0.36
N ALA A 177 -18.19 10.47 -1.66
CA ALA A 177 -17.69 9.37 -2.47
C ALA A 177 -16.30 9.69 -3.02
N ARG A 178 -15.42 8.68 -3.04
CA ARG A 178 -14.16 8.69 -3.76
C ARG A 178 -14.09 7.46 -4.64
N GLU A 179 -13.68 7.63 -5.88
CA GLU A 179 -13.68 6.55 -6.85
C GLU A 179 -12.42 6.61 -7.71
N ALA A 180 -11.66 5.51 -7.77
CA ALA A 180 -10.59 5.32 -8.73
C ALA A 180 -11.12 4.48 -9.89
N ARG A 181 -11.16 5.07 -11.10
CA ARG A 181 -11.66 4.44 -12.33
C ARG A 181 -10.55 4.19 -13.35
N THR A 182 -9.31 4.18 -12.89
CA THR A 182 -8.12 4.12 -13.73
C THR A 182 -7.59 2.71 -13.98
N GLY A 183 -8.29 1.69 -13.46
CA GLY A 183 -7.90 0.29 -13.55
C GLY A 183 -6.73 -0.11 -12.67
N ARG A 184 -6.39 0.74 -11.70
CA ARG A 184 -5.41 0.49 -10.65
C ARG A 184 -5.91 1.09 -9.35
N SER A 185 -5.29 0.78 -8.18
CA SER A 185 -5.72 1.30 -6.86
C SER A 185 -5.87 2.82 -6.85
N GLY A 186 -5.01 3.49 -7.62
CA GLY A 186 -5.00 4.93 -7.85
C GLY A 186 -4.02 5.67 -6.95
N GLN A 187 -3.35 6.67 -7.52
CA GLN A 187 -2.52 7.62 -6.77
C GLN A 187 -3.39 8.68 -6.10
N GLU A 188 -4.50 9.06 -6.77
CA GLU A 188 -5.41 10.12 -6.37
C GLU A 188 -6.25 9.74 -5.16
N HIS A 189 -6.72 8.50 -5.12
CA HIS A 189 -7.63 7.98 -4.10
C HIS A 189 -7.30 6.51 -3.78
N PRO A 190 -6.15 6.22 -3.13
CA PRO A 190 -5.86 4.85 -2.69
C PRO A 190 -6.96 4.30 -1.77
N PRO A 191 -7.21 2.97 -1.77
CA PRO A 191 -8.36 2.35 -1.12
C PRO A 191 -8.21 2.20 0.40
N TYR A 192 -7.91 3.30 1.09
CA TYR A 192 -7.72 3.36 2.54
C TYR A 192 -8.61 4.43 3.16
N LEU A 193 -9.16 4.13 4.34
CA LEU A 193 -9.93 5.06 5.14
C LEU A 193 -9.70 4.79 6.63
N ILE A 194 -9.44 5.84 7.41
CA ILE A 194 -9.42 5.77 8.86
C ILE A 194 -10.54 6.67 9.40
N LEU A 195 -11.30 6.13 10.34
CA LEU A 195 -12.32 6.83 11.13
C LEU A 195 -11.70 7.10 12.49
N ALA A 196 -11.25 8.34 12.71
CA ALA A 196 -10.53 8.74 13.90
C ALA A 196 -11.48 9.39 14.91
N GLY A 197 -11.40 8.98 16.16
CA GLY A 197 -12.10 9.63 17.26
C GLY A 197 -11.61 11.05 17.49
N GLU A 198 -12.37 11.86 18.25
CA GLU A 198 -12.01 13.23 18.54
C GLU A 198 -10.64 13.34 19.25
N GLY A 199 -9.77 14.20 18.74
CA GLY A 199 -8.43 14.38 19.28
C GLY A 199 -7.45 13.21 19.07
N CYS A 200 -7.77 12.26 18.18
CA CYS A 200 -6.88 11.17 17.85
C CYS A 200 -5.58 11.66 17.20
N THR A 201 -4.45 11.21 17.73
CA THR A 201 -3.10 11.47 17.22
C THR A 201 -2.41 10.16 16.82
N ASN A 202 -1.12 10.23 16.45
CA ASN A 202 -0.37 8.99 16.19
C ASN A 202 -0.28 8.09 17.42
N THR A 203 -0.25 8.65 18.65
CA THR A 203 0.09 7.92 19.88
C THR A 203 -1.07 7.78 20.86
N ARG A 204 -2.25 8.34 20.60
CA ARG A 204 -3.40 8.30 21.50
C ARG A 204 -4.73 8.47 20.78
N GLY A 205 -5.80 8.02 21.41
CA GLY A 205 -7.17 8.09 20.91
C GLY A 205 -7.61 6.79 20.23
N GLU A 206 -8.90 6.75 19.90
CA GLU A 206 -9.52 5.63 19.20
C GLU A 206 -9.51 5.85 17.69
N ALA A 207 -9.33 4.78 16.94
CA ALA A 207 -9.45 4.80 15.49
C ALA A 207 -9.93 3.45 14.96
N LEU A 208 -10.73 3.49 13.90
CA LEU A 208 -11.13 2.36 13.09
C LEU A 208 -10.55 2.54 11.70
N ALA A 209 -10.09 1.49 11.05
CA ALA A 209 -9.52 1.63 9.72
C ALA A 209 -9.97 0.53 8.78
N LEU A 210 -10.06 0.89 7.51
CA LEU A 210 -10.51 0.06 6.41
C LEU A 210 -9.53 0.14 5.25
N HIS A 211 -9.30 -1.01 4.60
CA HIS A 211 -8.58 -1.12 3.35
C HIS A 211 -9.29 -2.10 2.40
N TYR A 212 -9.57 -1.67 1.18
CA TYR A 212 -10.17 -2.53 0.17
C TYR A 212 -9.09 -3.16 -0.73
N ALA A 213 -8.97 -4.49 -0.67
CA ALA A 213 -7.87 -5.26 -1.25
C ALA A 213 -8.06 -5.56 -2.75
N TRP A 214 -8.21 -4.51 -3.58
CA TRP A 214 -8.49 -4.63 -5.01
C TRP A 214 -7.65 -3.67 -5.84
N SER A 215 -6.99 -4.19 -6.88
CA SER A 215 -6.04 -3.43 -7.71
C SER A 215 -6.66 -2.78 -8.95
N GLY A 216 -7.93 -3.01 -9.25
CA GLY A 216 -8.61 -2.57 -10.47
C GLY A 216 -9.36 -1.23 -10.36
N GLY A 217 -9.09 -0.46 -9.34
CA GLY A 217 -9.89 0.70 -8.97
C GLY A 217 -11.00 0.32 -7.98
N HIS A 218 -11.60 1.31 -7.36
CA HIS A 218 -12.62 1.09 -6.32
C HIS A 218 -13.51 2.29 -6.19
N ARG A 219 -14.65 2.08 -5.54
CA ARG A 219 -15.50 3.15 -5.02
C ARG A 219 -15.62 3.01 -3.51
N MET A 220 -15.31 4.08 -2.79
CA MET A 220 -15.55 4.28 -1.36
C MET A 220 -16.71 5.25 -1.20
N VAL A 221 -17.66 4.93 -0.32
CA VAL A 221 -18.73 5.82 0.11
C VAL A 221 -18.69 5.92 1.62
N ALA A 222 -18.57 7.14 2.13
CA ALA A 222 -18.80 7.50 3.52
C ALA A 222 -20.02 8.40 3.57
N GLU A 223 -21.06 8.00 4.29
CA GLU A 223 -22.36 8.68 4.27
C GLU A 223 -22.89 8.89 5.68
N GLU A 224 -23.36 10.11 5.94
CA GLU A 224 -24.27 10.40 7.06
C GLU A 224 -25.69 10.50 6.51
N LEU A 225 -26.53 9.54 6.91
CA LEU A 225 -27.92 9.43 6.48
C LEU A 225 -28.76 10.60 7.06
N PRO A 226 -29.92 10.88 6.47
CA PRO A 226 -30.84 11.91 6.99
C PRO A 226 -31.30 11.67 8.44
N ASP A 227 -31.29 10.42 8.91
CA ASP A 227 -31.58 10.05 10.30
C ASP A 227 -30.37 10.11 11.25
N GLY A 228 -29.22 10.54 10.75
CA GLY A 228 -27.96 10.71 11.51
C GLY A 228 -27.12 9.44 11.65
N ARG A 229 -27.59 8.26 11.21
CA ARG A 229 -26.74 7.07 11.16
C ARG A 229 -25.65 7.26 10.10
N ARG A 230 -24.51 6.62 10.29
CA ARG A 230 -23.35 6.71 9.38
C ARG A 230 -22.96 5.34 8.88
N GLN A 231 -22.62 5.28 7.59
CA GLN A 231 -22.14 4.05 6.95
C GLN A 231 -20.85 4.29 6.15
N VAL A 232 -20.06 3.22 5.99
CA VAL A 232 -18.96 3.17 5.05
C VAL A 232 -19.13 1.95 4.16
N GLN A 233 -18.95 2.16 2.85
CA GLN A 233 -19.02 1.13 1.83
C GLN A 233 -17.74 1.15 0.98
N PHE A 234 -17.29 -0.01 0.56
CA PHE A 234 -16.28 -0.22 -0.47
C PHE A 234 -16.75 -1.27 -1.45
N GLY A 235 -16.44 -1.08 -2.71
CA GLY A 235 -16.72 -2.05 -3.77
C GLY A 235 -15.89 -1.74 -5.02
N HIS A 236 -16.05 -2.53 -6.06
CA HIS A 236 -15.49 -2.21 -7.37
C HIS A 236 -16.09 -0.88 -7.87
N PRO A 237 -15.48 -0.18 -8.84
CA PRO A 237 -16.08 1.02 -9.42
C PRO A 237 -17.48 0.73 -9.99
N LEU A 238 -18.35 1.73 -9.99
CA LEU A 238 -19.70 1.56 -10.57
C LEU A 238 -19.62 1.05 -12.02
N GLY A 239 -20.33 -0.05 -12.32
CA GLY A 239 -20.37 -0.67 -13.64
C GLY A 239 -19.08 -1.40 -14.04
N ALA A 240 -18.18 -1.72 -13.12
CA ALA A 240 -16.97 -2.50 -13.42
C ALA A 240 -17.27 -3.97 -13.76
N GLU A 241 -18.38 -4.52 -13.31
CA GLU A 241 -18.90 -5.81 -13.78
C GLU A 241 -19.66 -5.60 -15.09
N THR A 242 -18.92 -5.63 -16.21
CA THR A 242 -19.44 -5.24 -17.52
C THR A 242 -20.39 -6.28 -18.13
N GLU A 243 -20.20 -7.57 -17.77
CA GLU A 243 -20.98 -8.68 -18.30
C GLU A 243 -22.05 -9.15 -17.32
N ALA A 244 -23.18 -9.62 -17.87
CA ALA A 244 -24.16 -10.35 -17.08
C ALA A 244 -23.61 -11.71 -16.66
N GLY A 245 -23.83 -12.07 -15.40
CA GLY A 245 -23.29 -13.31 -14.83
C GLY A 245 -24.16 -13.91 -13.75
N THR A 246 -23.75 -15.07 -13.25
CA THR A 246 -24.42 -15.78 -12.17
C THR A 246 -23.66 -15.79 -10.85
N ARG A 247 -22.42 -15.29 -10.84
CA ARG A 247 -21.55 -15.24 -9.65
C ARG A 247 -20.78 -13.95 -9.64
N PHE A 248 -20.85 -13.23 -8.53
CA PHE A 248 -20.14 -11.99 -8.29
C PHE A 248 -19.55 -12.00 -6.88
N GLU A 249 -18.40 -11.41 -6.75
CA GLU A 249 -17.66 -11.38 -5.50
C GLU A 249 -16.91 -10.06 -5.37
N THR A 250 -16.97 -9.44 -4.20
CA THR A 250 -16.15 -8.28 -3.88
C THR A 250 -14.73 -8.73 -3.51
N ALA A 251 -13.77 -7.84 -3.56
CA ALA A 251 -12.51 -8.08 -2.88
C ALA A 251 -12.71 -8.09 -1.35
N GLU A 252 -11.66 -8.53 -0.61
CA GLU A 252 -11.67 -8.42 0.85
C GLU A 252 -11.65 -6.93 1.27
N LEU A 253 -12.54 -6.57 2.19
CA LEU A 253 -12.45 -5.34 2.98
C LEU A 253 -11.74 -5.70 4.29
N ILE A 254 -10.58 -5.13 4.53
CA ILE A 254 -9.75 -5.39 5.70
C ILE A 254 -10.01 -4.32 6.74
N ALA A 255 -10.47 -4.74 7.92
CA ALA A 255 -10.85 -3.85 9.02
C ALA A 255 -9.95 -4.05 10.23
N CYS A 256 -9.63 -2.96 10.93
CA CYS A 256 -9.02 -3.03 12.27
C CYS A 256 -9.46 -1.85 13.14
N ALA A 257 -9.31 -2.03 14.48
CA ALA A 257 -9.59 -1.02 15.49
C ALA A 257 -8.36 -0.79 16.38
N SER A 258 -8.23 0.40 16.94
CA SER A 258 -7.17 0.81 17.85
C SER A 258 -7.70 1.72 18.94
N THR A 259 -7.16 1.59 20.15
CA THR A 259 -7.33 2.52 21.28
C THR A 259 -6.06 3.31 21.60
N THR A 260 -5.00 3.07 20.82
CA THR A 260 -3.66 3.66 21.02
C THR A 260 -3.24 4.59 19.90
N GLY A 261 -4.23 5.26 19.28
CA GLY A 261 -4.02 6.18 18.17
C GLY A 261 -3.76 5.49 16.83
N LEU A 262 -3.26 6.26 15.87
CA LEU A 262 -3.01 5.76 14.51
C LEU A 262 -1.89 4.71 14.47
N ASN A 263 -0.96 4.72 15.45
CA ASN A 263 0.08 3.68 15.54
C ASN A 263 -0.47 2.28 15.84
N GLY A 264 -1.59 2.18 16.56
CA GLY A 264 -2.26 0.89 16.74
C GLY A 264 -2.77 0.34 15.40
N ILE A 265 -3.37 1.20 14.57
CA ILE A 265 -3.76 0.86 13.19
C ILE A 265 -2.51 0.44 12.38
N ALA A 266 -1.47 1.28 12.38
CA ALA A 266 -0.22 1.01 11.64
C ALA A 266 0.41 -0.34 12.01
N THR A 267 0.48 -0.65 13.30
CA THR A 267 1.04 -1.92 13.80
C THR A 267 0.28 -3.12 13.25
N VAL A 268 -1.05 -3.05 13.22
CA VAL A 268 -1.88 -4.15 12.72
C VAL A 268 -1.74 -4.33 11.21
N PHE A 269 -1.81 -3.25 10.42
CA PHE A 269 -1.67 -3.32 8.96
C PHE A 269 -0.26 -3.75 8.53
N GLN A 270 0.78 -3.18 9.12
CA GLN A 270 2.17 -3.56 8.81
C GLN A 270 2.42 -5.04 9.10
N ARG A 271 1.92 -5.55 10.24
CA ARG A 271 1.99 -6.97 10.59
C ARG A 271 1.20 -7.83 9.62
N ASP A 272 -0.01 -7.43 9.26
CA ASP A 272 -0.87 -8.18 8.34
C ASP A 272 -0.22 -8.33 6.95
N LEU A 273 0.33 -7.24 6.42
CA LEU A 273 1.06 -7.27 5.15
C LEU A 273 2.31 -8.14 5.22
N ARG A 274 3.13 -7.99 6.27
CA ARG A 274 4.40 -8.70 6.41
C ARG A 274 4.21 -10.20 6.65
N ASP A 275 3.25 -10.58 7.51
CA ASP A 275 3.15 -11.92 8.07
C ASP A 275 2.06 -12.78 7.39
N ARG A 276 1.10 -12.16 6.69
CA ARG A 276 -0.01 -12.87 6.04
C ARG A 276 -0.07 -12.64 4.52
N VAL A 277 0.00 -11.38 4.09
CA VAL A 277 -0.32 -11.04 2.68
C VAL A 277 0.86 -11.33 1.76
N VAL A 278 2.04 -10.80 2.08
CA VAL A 278 3.23 -10.95 1.23
C VAL A 278 3.86 -12.33 1.45
N GLN A 279 3.95 -13.10 0.37
CA GLN A 279 4.50 -14.47 0.38
C GLN A 279 5.89 -14.44 -0.28
N TRP A 280 6.93 -14.25 0.53
CA TRP A 280 8.32 -14.17 0.05
C TRP A 280 8.82 -15.50 -0.49
N PRO A 281 9.59 -15.54 -1.61
CA PRO A 281 10.30 -16.73 -2.04
C PRO A 281 11.27 -17.27 -0.97
N ASP A 282 11.95 -16.37 -0.29
CA ASP A 282 12.78 -16.65 0.88
C ASP A 282 12.57 -15.55 1.94
N ALA A 283 11.76 -15.85 2.94
CA ALA A 283 11.46 -14.92 4.03
C ALA A 283 12.67 -14.66 4.95
N ALA A 284 13.64 -15.57 5.02
CA ALA A 284 14.83 -15.44 5.85
C ALA A 284 15.91 -14.57 5.20
N ARG A 285 15.85 -14.40 3.87
CA ARG A 285 16.84 -13.58 3.14
C ARG A 285 16.67 -12.10 3.51
N PRO A 286 17.71 -11.41 3.97
CA PRO A 286 17.67 -9.97 4.14
C PRO A 286 17.34 -9.27 2.82
N ARG A 287 16.48 -8.24 2.87
CA ARG A 287 16.13 -7.50 1.64
C ARG A 287 17.38 -6.83 1.08
N PRO A 288 17.76 -7.13 -0.18
CA PRO A 288 19.02 -6.67 -0.75
C PRO A 288 19.00 -5.16 -1.02
N VAL A 289 20.13 -4.49 -0.86
CA VAL A 289 20.30 -3.11 -1.33
C VAL A 289 20.26 -3.11 -2.85
N HIS A 290 19.33 -2.33 -3.45
CA HIS A 290 19.16 -2.25 -4.90
C HIS A 290 20.07 -1.22 -5.55
N TYR A 291 20.47 -1.48 -6.78
CA TYR A 291 20.82 -0.46 -7.76
C TYR A 291 19.89 -0.61 -8.97
N ASN A 292 19.21 0.47 -9.33
CA ASN A 292 18.41 0.55 -10.56
C ASN A 292 19.09 1.52 -11.53
N CYS A 293 19.20 1.15 -12.82
CA CYS A 293 19.90 1.97 -13.82
C CYS A 293 19.03 3.04 -14.49
N TRP A 294 17.71 3.12 -14.20
CA TRP A 294 16.80 3.99 -14.94
C TRP A 294 17.25 5.46 -14.96
N GLU A 295 17.35 6.12 -13.82
CA GLU A 295 17.77 7.52 -13.75
C GLU A 295 19.28 7.74 -14.06
N ALA A 296 20.03 6.67 -14.36
CA ALA A 296 21.41 6.77 -14.79
C ALA A 296 21.57 6.83 -16.30
N VAL A 297 20.78 6.08 -17.07
CA VAL A 297 20.96 5.93 -18.53
C VAL A 297 19.67 5.97 -19.33
N TYR A 298 18.50 5.87 -18.67
CA TYR A 298 17.21 5.69 -19.36
C TYR A 298 17.30 4.56 -20.41
N PHE A 299 17.00 4.85 -21.67
CA PHE A 299 17.02 3.88 -22.79
C PHE A 299 18.42 3.60 -23.38
N ASP A 300 19.46 4.37 -23.00
CA ASP A 300 20.81 4.24 -23.59
C ASP A 300 21.61 3.09 -22.95
N HIS A 301 21.19 1.88 -23.23
CA HIS A 301 21.81 0.67 -22.71
C HIS A 301 23.09 0.32 -23.48
N LYS A 302 24.23 0.45 -22.83
CA LYS A 302 25.56 0.03 -23.31
C LYS A 302 26.20 -0.90 -22.29
N LEU A 303 26.65 -2.07 -22.74
CA LEU A 303 27.17 -3.12 -21.88
C LEU A 303 28.32 -2.64 -21.00
N ASP A 304 29.27 -1.91 -21.56
CA ASP A 304 30.45 -1.38 -20.86
C ASP A 304 30.08 -0.38 -19.77
N VAL A 305 29.15 0.54 -20.06
CA VAL A 305 28.63 1.54 -19.10
C VAL A 305 27.87 0.86 -17.95
N LEU A 306 27.00 -0.08 -18.26
CA LEU A 306 26.21 -0.80 -17.26
C LEU A 306 27.09 -1.73 -16.41
N ALA A 307 28.14 -2.34 -16.98
CA ALA A 307 29.13 -3.12 -16.23
C ALA A 307 29.94 -2.22 -15.29
N GLU A 308 30.31 -1.01 -15.72
CA GLU A 308 30.95 -0.02 -14.83
C GLU A 308 30.03 0.36 -13.67
N PHE A 309 28.73 0.62 -13.94
CA PHE A 309 27.78 0.91 -12.87
C PHE A 309 27.60 -0.25 -11.90
N ALA A 310 27.55 -1.48 -12.40
CA ALA A 310 27.50 -2.66 -11.53
C ALA A 310 28.71 -2.73 -10.59
N THR A 311 29.91 -2.47 -11.12
CA THR A 311 31.14 -2.46 -10.34
C THR A 311 31.12 -1.36 -9.26
N ARG A 312 30.72 -0.13 -9.62
CA ARG A 312 30.60 0.99 -8.68
C ARG A 312 29.52 0.76 -7.63
N ALA A 313 28.37 0.22 -8.03
CA ALA A 313 27.25 -0.10 -7.12
C ALA A 313 27.68 -1.16 -6.09
N ALA A 314 28.34 -2.23 -6.52
CA ALA A 314 28.87 -3.26 -5.63
C ALA A 314 29.85 -2.67 -4.61
N ALA A 315 30.75 -1.78 -5.04
CA ALA A 315 31.71 -1.09 -4.16
C ALA A 315 31.02 -0.21 -3.10
N LEU A 316 29.83 0.31 -3.38
CA LEU A 316 28.99 1.07 -2.44
C LEU A 316 28.08 0.18 -1.58
N GLY A 317 28.11 -1.13 -1.79
CA GLY A 317 27.38 -2.11 -1.00
C GLY A 317 26.05 -2.57 -1.58
N ALA A 318 25.74 -2.26 -2.86
CA ALA A 318 24.58 -2.82 -3.55
C ALA A 318 24.68 -4.36 -3.64
N GLU A 319 23.55 -5.03 -3.62
CA GLU A 319 23.41 -6.50 -3.62
C GLU A 319 22.49 -7.02 -4.73
N ARG A 320 21.81 -6.10 -5.42
CA ARG A 320 20.98 -6.38 -6.59
C ARG A 320 21.15 -5.27 -7.63
N PHE A 321 21.38 -5.66 -8.87
CA PHE A 321 21.41 -4.78 -10.03
C PHE A 321 20.13 -4.96 -10.85
N VAL A 322 19.38 -3.89 -11.13
CA VAL A 322 18.14 -3.94 -11.92
C VAL A 322 18.35 -3.21 -13.23
N LEU A 323 18.22 -3.95 -14.33
CA LEU A 323 18.17 -3.41 -15.68
C LEU A 323 16.73 -2.98 -15.97
N ASP A 324 16.50 -1.67 -16.13
CA ASP A 324 15.18 -1.06 -16.31
C ASP A 324 14.74 -1.05 -17.79
N ASP A 325 13.74 -0.25 -18.17
CA ASP A 325 13.14 -0.14 -19.51
C ASP A 325 14.20 0.12 -20.60
N GLY A 326 14.11 -0.55 -21.77
CA GLY A 326 14.98 -0.32 -22.92
C GLY A 326 15.81 -1.53 -23.40
N TRP A 327 15.66 -2.72 -22.81
CA TRP A 327 16.45 -3.91 -23.13
C TRP A 327 15.89 -4.76 -24.29
N PHE A 328 14.63 -4.55 -24.70
CA PHE A 328 13.84 -5.41 -25.60
C PHE A 328 13.47 -4.71 -26.92
N GLY A 329 13.10 -5.52 -27.94
CA GLY A 329 12.57 -5.08 -29.23
C GLY A 329 13.48 -4.09 -29.95
N LYS A 330 12.99 -2.89 -30.22
CA LYS A 330 13.72 -1.71 -30.73
C LYS A 330 13.48 -0.51 -29.82
N ARG A 331 13.47 -0.73 -28.52
CA ARG A 331 13.11 0.21 -27.47
C ARG A 331 14.22 1.22 -27.22
N ASP A 332 14.30 2.27 -28.07
CA ASP A 332 15.26 3.37 -27.93
C ASP A 332 14.64 4.61 -27.25
N ASP A 333 13.31 4.63 -27.15
CA ASP A 333 12.48 5.58 -26.41
C ASP A 333 11.13 4.93 -26.07
N ASP A 334 10.15 5.69 -25.55
CA ASP A 334 8.85 5.18 -25.15
C ASP A 334 7.81 5.09 -26.29
N THR A 335 8.19 5.32 -27.55
CA THR A 335 7.28 5.36 -28.70
C THR A 335 7.04 3.99 -29.35
N SER A 336 7.93 3.00 -29.10
CA SER A 336 7.91 1.73 -29.82
C SER A 336 8.19 0.51 -28.96
N SER A 337 7.88 -0.67 -29.51
CA SER A 337 8.27 -2.02 -29.08
C SER A 337 7.67 -2.51 -27.75
N LEU A 338 6.91 -1.72 -27.02
CA LEU A 338 6.23 -2.23 -25.82
C LEU A 338 5.23 -3.33 -26.24
N GLY A 339 5.37 -4.52 -25.63
CA GLY A 339 4.66 -5.74 -26.03
C GLY A 339 5.55 -6.80 -26.69
N ASP A 340 6.71 -6.40 -27.24
CA ASP A 340 7.67 -7.28 -27.94
C ASP A 340 8.78 -7.71 -26.98
N TRP A 341 8.49 -8.62 -26.04
CA TRP A 341 9.39 -9.04 -24.95
C TRP A 341 10.49 -9.98 -25.44
N ALA A 342 11.26 -9.51 -26.42
CA ALA A 342 12.41 -10.21 -26.98
C ALA A 342 13.67 -9.34 -26.88
N ILE A 343 14.82 -9.93 -26.59
CA ILE A 343 16.08 -9.20 -26.44
C ILE A 343 16.41 -8.37 -27.68
N ASP A 344 16.70 -7.10 -27.52
CA ASP A 344 17.22 -6.24 -28.57
C ASP A 344 18.66 -6.63 -28.95
N ARG A 345 18.79 -7.38 -30.04
CA ARG A 345 20.10 -7.87 -30.50
C ARG A 345 21.02 -6.76 -31.03
N ARG A 346 20.53 -5.55 -31.25
CA ARG A 346 21.36 -4.37 -31.59
C ARG A 346 22.15 -3.89 -30.39
N LYS A 347 21.50 -3.83 -29.20
CA LYS A 347 22.11 -3.44 -27.92
C LYS A 347 22.83 -4.61 -27.25
N TRP A 348 22.29 -5.82 -27.41
CA TRP A 348 22.71 -7.06 -26.73
C TRP A 348 22.99 -8.17 -27.73
N PRO A 349 24.08 -8.09 -28.55
CA PRO A 349 24.37 -9.11 -29.59
C PRO A 349 24.47 -10.54 -29.03
N GLU A 350 25.03 -10.70 -27.82
CA GLU A 350 25.19 -11.97 -27.11
C GLU A 350 24.07 -12.22 -26.07
N GLY A 351 22.96 -11.44 -26.11
CA GLY A 351 21.94 -11.44 -25.07
C GLY A 351 22.41 -10.78 -23.78
N LEU A 352 21.64 -10.96 -22.68
CA LEU A 352 21.96 -10.35 -21.38
C LEU A 352 23.04 -11.12 -20.60
N HIS A 353 23.47 -12.29 -21.05
CA HIS A 353 24.44 -13.14 -20.35
C HIS A 353 25.75 -12.43 -19.97
N PRO A 354 26.37 -11.59 -20.84
CA PRO A 354 27.60 -10.89 -20.46
C PRO A 354 27.41 -9.97 -19.25
N LEU A 355 26.34 -9.17 -19.22
CA LEU A 355 26.02 -8.28 -18.09
C LEU A 355 25.69 -9.08 -16.85
N ILE A 356 24.85 -10.10 -16.95
CA ILE A 356 24.43 -10.93 -15.81
C ILE A 356 25.63 -11.65 -15.18
N ARG A 357 26.52 -12.25 -15.99
CA ARG A 357 27.75 -12.87 -15.49
C ARG A 357 28.65 -11.86 -14.75
N HIS A 358 28.77 -10.64 -15.26
CA HIS A 358 29.53 -9.59 -14.59
C HIS A 358 28.90 -9.22 -13.25
N VAL A 359 27.58 -8.97 -13.21
CA VAL A 359 26.82 -8.67 -11.97
C VAL A 359 26.98 -9.79 -10.93
N HIS A 360 26.84 -11.06 -11.35
CA HIS A 360 27.00 -12.20 -10.46
C HIS A 360 28.44 -12.35 -9.97
N SER A 361 29.45 -12.04 -10.80
CA SER A 361 30.86 -12.07 -10.38
C SER A 361 31.18 -11.05 -9.27
N LEU A 362 30.37 -10.01 -9.13
CA LEU A 362 30.43 -9.01 -8.06
C LEU A 362 29.62 -9.40 -6.81
N GLY A 363 28.99 -10.58 -6.81
CA GLY A 363 28.17 -11.07 -5.70
C GLY A 363 26.75 -10.48 -5.64
N MET A 364 26.32 -9.79 -6.68
CA MET A 364 24.98 -9.22 -6.76
C MET A 364 24.02 -10.15 -7.50
N SER A 365 22.73 -10.11 -7.13
CA SER A 365 21.62 -10.70 -7.91
C SER A 365 21.20 -9.75 -9.04
N PHE A 366 20.46 -10.29 -10.03
CA PHE A 366 20.05 -9.54 -11.21
C PHE A 366 18.53 -9.42 -11.33
N GLY A 367 18.07 -8.22 -11.62
CA GLY A 367 16.65 -7.91 -11.85
C GLY A 367 16.40 -7.33 -13.24
N LEU A 368 15.15 -7.47 -13.71
CA LEU A 368 14.74 -7.00 -15.02
C LEU A 368 13.36 -6.33 -14.96
N TRP A 369 13.19 -5.23 -15.69
CA TRP A 369 11.94 -4.50 -15.82
C TRP A 369 11.04 -5.10 -16.90
N PHE A 370 9.73 -5.10 -16.63
CA PHE A 370 8.66 -5.46 -17.57
C PHE A 370 7.44 -4.55 -17.38
N GLU A 371 6.71 -4.29 -18.46
CA GLU A 371 5.39 -3.66 -18.46
C GLU A 371 4.42 -4.45 -19.36
N PRO A 372 4.06 -5.69 -19.02
CA PRO A 372 3.42 -6.62 -19.97
C PRO A 372 1.95 -6.31 -20.24
N GLU A 373 1.30 -5.50 -19.41
CA GLU A 373 -0.12 -5.15 -19.55
C GLU A 373 -0.36 -4.07 -20.64
N MET A 374 0.74 -3.50 -21.19
CA MET A 374 0.71 -2.37 -22.14
C MET A 374 1.30 -2.76 -23.48
N VAL A 375 0.96 -1.97 -24.49
CA VAL A 375 1.44 -2.16 -25.87
C VAL A 375 1.61 -0.80 -26.55
N ASN A 376 2.68 -0.61 -27.34
CA ASN A 376 2.78 0.51 -28.24
C ASN A 376 2.05 0.20 -29.57
N PRO A 377 1.41 1.16 -30.21
CA PRO A 377 0.96 1.02 -31.61
C PRO A 377 2.09 0.63 -32.57
N ASP A 378 3.30 1.13 -32.32
CA ASP A 378 4.51 0.72 -33.04
C ASP A 378 5.20 -0.45 -32.31
N SER A 379 4.55 -1.62 -32.34
CA SER A 379 5.10 -2.91 -31.91
C SER A 379 4.69 -4.01 -32.87
N ASP A 380 5.45 -5.10 -32.91
CA ASP A 380 5.12 -6.27 -33.70
C ASP A 380 3.87 -6.97 -33.16
N LEU A 381 3.71 -6.96 -31.80
CA LEU A 381 2.52 -7.50 -31.15
C LEU A 381 1.24 -6.77 -31.60
N TYR A 382 1.24 -5.45 -31.59
CA TYR A 382 0.07 -4.67 -32.01
C TYR A 382 -0.24 -4.85 -33.50
N ARG A 383 0.77 -4.86 -34.37
CA ARG A 383 0.59 -5.12 -35.81
C ARG A 383 -0.02 -6.50 -36.08
N ALA A 384 0.36 -7.51 -35.29
CA ALA A 384 -0.19 -8.86 -35.43
C ALA A 384 -1.59 -9.00 -34.84
N HIS A 385 -1.88 -8.30 -33.74
CA HIS A 385 -3.10 -8.45 -32.94
C HIS A 385 -3.70 -7.12 -32.47
N PRO A 386 -4.13 -6.22 -33.38
CA PRO A 386 -4.72 -4.94 -32.98
C PRO A 386 -6.01 -5.10 -32.16
N ASN A 387 -6.72 -6.22 -32.31
CA ASN A 387 -7.91 -6.59 -31.58
C ASN A 387 -7.66 -7.04 -30.13
N TRP A 388 -6.41 -7.14 -29.68
CA TRP A 388 -6.05 -7.45 -28.30
C TRP A 388 -6.04 -6.23 -27.37
N VAL A 389 -6.26 -5.04 -27.91
CA VAL A 389 -6.34 -3.81 -27.13
C VAL A 389 -7.67 -3.71 -26.38
N LEU A 390 -7.62 -3.28 -25.14
CA LEU A 390 -8.79 -2.96 -24.32
C LEU A 390 -9.39 -1.61 -24.78
N GLY A 391 -10.68 -1.59 -25.06
CA GLY A 391 -11.38 -0.39 -25.50
C GLY A 391 -11.23 -0.07 -27.00
N PRO A 392 -11.59 1.13 -27.45
CA PRO A 392 -11.58 1.52 -28.85
C PRO A 392 -10.15 1.69 -29.37
N LEU A 393 -9.93 1.40 -30.68
CA LEU A 393 -8.61 1.50 -31.31
C LEU A 393 -8.12 2.94 -31.49
N ASP A 394 -9.02 3.90 -31.51
CA ASP A 394 -8.76 5.34 -31.63
C ASP A 394 -8.67 6.05 -30.25
N GLN A 395 -8.50 5.29 -29.18
CA GLN A 395 -8.38 5.82 -27.83
C GLN A 395 -7.16 6.76 -27.68
N THR A 396 -7.28 7.73 -26.80
CA THR A 396 -6.14 8.56 -26.40
C THR A 396 -5.06 7.68 -25.75
N THR A 397 -3.83 7.78 -26.23
CA THR A 397 -2.67 7.10 -25.64
C THR A 397 -2.15 7.85 -24.41
N GLY A 398 -1.39 7.16 -23.54
CA GLY A 398 -0.60 7.74 -22.46
C GLY A 398 0.80 7.13 -22.52
N ARG A 399 1.88 7.93 -22.54
CA ARG A 399 3.25 7.49 -22.85
C ARG A 399 3.33 6.68 -24.16
N ASN A 400 2.58 7.09 -25.18
CA ASN A 400 2.47 6.38 -26.46
C ASN A 400 1.95 4.93 -26.35
N GLN A 401 1.26 4.60 -25.27
CA GLN A 401 0.81 3.24 -24.93
C GLN A 401 -0.70 3.11 -25.02
N MET A 402 -1.13 1.87 -25.30
CA MET A 402 -2.48 1.33 -25.13
C MET A 402 -2.44 0.18 -24.12
N VAL A 403 -3.60 -0.25 -23.64
CA VAL A 403 -3.74 -1.36 -22.68
C VAL A 403 -4.12 -2.62 -23.44
N LEU A 404 -3.46 -3.74 -23.13
CA LEU A 404 -3.86 -5.06 -23.60
C LEU A 404 -5.06 -5.58 -22.80
N ASN A 405 -6.01 -6.22 -23.47
CA ASN A 405 -7.20 -6.79 -22.85
C ASN A 405 -6.90 -8.13 -22.18
N LEU A 406 -6.59 -8.09 -20.88
CA LEU A 406 -6.28 -9.27 -20.10
C LEU A 406 -7.53 -10.12 -19.74
N ALA A 407 -8.74 -9.66 -20.04
CA ALA A 407 -9.92 -10.52 -19.97
C ALA A 407 -9.85 -11.64 -21.05
N LEU A 408 -9.13 -11.42 -22.14
CA LEU A 408 -8.90 -12.41 -23.19
C LEU A 408 -7.84 -13.45 -22.77
N GLN A 409 -8.18 -14.73 -22.85
CA GLN A 409 -7.26 -15.80 -22.49
C GLN A 409 -6.01 -15.82 -23.38
N GLU A 410 -6.18 -15.65 -24.69
CA GLU A 410 -5.08 -15.66 -25.66
C GLU A 410 -4.04 -14.56 -25.39
N VAL A 411 -4.45 -13.41 -24.87
CA VAL A 411 -3.53 -12.32 -24.47
C VAL A 411 -2.68 -12.79 -23.27
N ARG A 412 -3.33 -13.31 -22.23
CA ARG A 412 -2.62 -13.83 -21.05
C ARG A 412 -1.66 -14.96 -21.40
N GLU A 413 -2.09 -15.89 -22.29
CA GLU A 413 -1.23 -16.98 -22.77
C GLU A 413 0.00 -16.47 -23.53
N SER A 414 -0.17 -15.46 -24.38
CA SER A 414 0.94 -14.86 -25.11
C SER A 414 1.93 -14.16 -24.19
N LEU A 415 1.44 -13.34 -23.26
CA LEU A 415 2.28 -12.64 -22.28
C LEU A 415 3.00 -13.61 -21.34
N PHE A 416 2.29 -14.63 -20.84
CA PHE A 416 2.91 -15.67 -20.02
C PHE A 416 4.07 -16.35 -20.75
N ARG A 417 3.87 -16.77 -22.02
CA ARG A 417 4.93 -17.42 -22.80
C ARG A 417 6.14 -16.50 -23.02
N GLN A 418 5.92 -15.23 -23.37
CA GLN A 418 7.01 -14.28 -23.62
C GLN A 418 7.83 -14.01 -22.34
N VAL A 419 7.16 -13.63 -21.25
CA VAL A 419 7.84 -13.32 -19.99
C VAL A 419 8.53 -14.56 -19.42
N SER A 420 7.83 -15.71 -19.41
CA SER A 420 8.38 -16.97 -18.91
C SER A 420 9.58 -17.46 -19.71
N ALA A 421 9.62 -17.21 -21.03
CA ALA A 421 10.76 -17.57 -21.87
C ALA A 421 12.02 -16.78 -21.46
N VAL A 422 11.88 -15.48 -21.20
CA VAL A 422 13.01 -14.64 -20.73
C VAL A 422 13.48 -15.09 -19.34
N LEU A 423 12.55 -15.36 -18.42
CA LEU A 423 12.88 -15.82 -17.05
C LEU A 423 13.50 -17.23 -17.04
N ALA A 424 13.19 -18.06 -18.03
CA ALA A 424 13.80 -19.39 -18.18
C ALA A 424 15.18 -19.35 -18.85
N GLU A 425 15.42 -18.40 -19.77
CA GLU A 425 16.71 -18.25 -20.46
C GLU A 425 17.78 -17.62 -19.58
N TYR A 426 17.38 -16.61 -18.77
CA TYR A 426 18.32 -15.81 -17.99
C TYR A 426 18.14 -16.04 -16.48
N PRO A 427 19.23 -16.11 -15.70
CA PRO A 427 19.15 -16.23 -14.24
C PRO A 427 18.76 -14.88 -13.62
N ILE A 428 17.44 -14.60 -13.65
CA ILE A 428 16.82 -13.40 -13.13
C ILE A 428 16.19 -13.71 -11.78
N ASP A 429 16.56 -12.94 -10.75
CA ASP A 429 16.06 -13.10 -9.38
C ASP A 429 14.90 -12.16 -9.04
N TYR A 430 14.68 -11.14 -9.89
CA TYR A 430 13.76 -10.05 -9.59
C TYR A 430 13.15 -9.46 -10.84
N VAL A 431 11.87 -9.17 -10.77
CA VAL A 431 11.11 -8.47 -11.80
C VAL A 431 10.54 -7.18 -11.23
N LYS A 432 10.83 -6.04 -11.85
CA LYS A 432 10.09 -4.80 -11.67
C LYS A 432 8.95 -4.80 -12.68
N TRP A 433 7.73 -5.00 -12.18
CA TRP A 433 6.51 -5.02 -13.01
C TRP A 433 5.83 -3.67 -12.98
N ASP A 434 5.82 -2.99 -14.11
CA ASP A 434 5.28 -1.64 -14.26
C ASP A 434 3.90 -1.63 -14.92
N HIS A 435 3.20 -0.49 -14.77
CA HIS A 435 1.87 -0.24 -15.33
C HIS A 435 1.66 1.28 -15.51
N ASN A 436 2.09 1.84 -16.64
CA ASN A 436 2.16 3.29 -16.83
C ASN A 436 0.95 3.91 -17.55
N ARG A 437 0.03 3.09 -18.05
CA ARG A 437 -1.15 3.56 -18.79
C ARG A 437 -2.42 3.35 -17.97
N LEU A 438 -3.22 4.41 -17.80
CA LEU A 438 -4.56 4.29 -17.21
C LEU A 438 -5.48 3.51 -18.17
N LEU A 439 -6.38 2.70 -17.64
CA LEU A 439 -7.34 1.97 -18.46
C LEU A 439 -8.30 2.95 -19.15
N PRO A 440 -8.63 2.73 -20.44
CA PRO A 440 -9.60 3.55 -21.15
C PRO A 440 -11.04 3.27 -20.72
N VAL A 441 -11.29 2.09 -20.18
CA VAL A 441 -12.59 1.63 -19.66
C VAL A 441 -12.40 0.90 -18.34
N VAL A 442 -13.41 0.99 -17.46
CA VAL A 442 -13.44 0.23 -16.21
C VAL A 442 -13.94 -1.18 -16.48
N ASP A 443 -13.17 -2.18 -16.10
CA ASP A 443 -13.52 -3.58 -16.26
C ASP A 443 -12.87 -4.42 -15.14
N ALA A 444 -13.67 -5.10 -14.33
CA ALA A 444 -13.17 -5.98 -13.28
C ALA A 444 -12.51 -7.25 -13.86
N ALA A 445 -12.91 -7.71 -15.05
CA ALA A 445 -12.31 -8.87 -15.70
C ALA A 445 -10.84 -8.61 -16.10
N GLN A 446 -10.50 -7.36 -16.44
CA GLN A 446 -9.10 -6.93 -16.70
C GLN A 446 -8.21 -7.22 -15.48
N THR A 447 -8.65 -6.81 -14.30
CA THR A 447 -7.89 -7.03 -13.05
C THR A 447 -7.80 -8.50 -12.67
N ARG A 448 -8.89 -9.27 -12.84
CA ARG A 448 -8.85 -10.73 -12.65
C ARG A 448 -7.87 -11.39 -13.61
N GLY A 449 -7.80 -10.92 -14.86
CA GLY A 449 -6.83 -11.39 -15.85
C GLY A 449 -5.39 -11.06 -15.47
N ALA A 450 -5.13 -9.87 -14.94
CA ALA A 450 -3.82 -9.51 -14.41
C ALA A 450 -3.43 -10.43 -13.23
N TYR A 451 -4.34 -10.67 -12.30
CA TYR A 451 -4.09 -11.59 -11.17
C TYR A 451 -3.79 -13.02 -11.64
N ASP A 452 -4.53 -13.56 -12.60
CA ASP A 452 -4.25 -14.86 -13.21
C ASP A 452 -2.82 -14.93 -13.79
N LEU A 453 -2.40 -13.89 -14.51
CA LEU A 453 -1.06 -13.82 -15.09
C LEU A 453 0.03 -13.77 -14.01
N PHE A 454 -0.13 -12.98 -12.96
CA PHE A 454 0.80 -12.95 -11.81
C PHE A 454 0.88 -14.31 -11.11
N ASP A 455 -0.28 -14.92 -10.81
CA ASP A 455 -0.34 -16.19 -10.08
C ASP A 455 0.32 -17.32 -10.89
N ARG A 456 0.13 -17.34 -12.22
CA ARG A 456 0.78 -18.31 -13.13
C ARG A 456 2.29 -18.08 -13.22
N LEU A 457 2.77 -16.83 -13.35
CA LEU A 457 4.20 -16.54 -13.39
C LEU A 457 4.88 -16.92 -12.08
N ARG A 458 4.27 -16.62 -10.94
CA ARG A 458 4.79 -17.03 -9.63
C ARG A 458 4.86 -18.55 -9.46
N ALA A 459 3.85 -19.26 -9.95
CA ALA A 459 3.86 -20.73 -9.91
C ALA A 459 4.96 -21.33 -10.81
N ALA A 460 5.22 -20.72 -11.97
CA ALA A 460 6.26 -21.18 -12.91
C ALA A 460 7.68 -20.77 -12.47
N HIS A 461 7.82 -19.61 -11.80
CA HIS A 461 9.10 -19.03 -11.39
C HIS A 461 9.09 -18.65 -9.89
N PRO A 462 8.96 -19.62 -8.96
CA PRO A 462 8.70 -19.37 -7.55
C PRO A 462 9.87 -18.69 -6.81
N SER A 463 11.08 -18.69 -7.36
CA SER A 463 12.25 -18.02 -6.78
C SER A 463 12.36 -16.54 -7.16
N VAL A 464 11.56 -16.06 -8.13
CA VAL A 464 11.62 -14.68 -8.63
C VAL A 464 10.79 -13.77 -7.73
N GLU A 465 11.42 -12.74 -7.16
CA GLU A 465 10.71 -11.66 -6.47
C GLU A 465 10.10 -10.70 -7.50
N ILE A 466 8.87 -10.21 -7.26
CA ILE A 466 8.19 -9.25 -8.12
C ILE A 466 7.92 -7.96 -7.35
N GLU A 467 8.28 -6.83 -7.94
CA GLU A 467 7.92 -5.49 -7.46
C GLU A 467 6.70 -4.98 -8.23
N SER A 468 5.72 -4.42 -7.52
CA SER A 468 4.66 -3.63 -8.11
C SER A 468 5.12 -2.19 -8.29
N CYS A 469 5.21 -1.76 -9.54
CA CYS A 469 5.30 -0.37 -9.96
C CYS A 469 4.05 -0.04 -10.81
N ALA A 470 3.53 1.16 -10.72
CA ALA A 470 2.47 1.64 -11.60
C ALA A 470 2.55 3.16 -11.75
N SER A 471 3.53 3.64 -12.53
CA SER A 471 4.01 5.01 -12.49
C SER A 471 4.29 5.40 -11.03
N GLY A 472 5.20 4.70 -10.37
CA GLY A 472 5.35 4.77 -8.92
C GLY A 472 4.21 4.08 -8.17
N GLY A 473 3.57 4.80 -7.25
CA GLY A 473 2.61 4.29 -6.28
C GLY A 473 1.17 4.08 -6.78
N GLY A 474 0.93 3.98 -8.08
CA GLY A 474 -0.43 3.88 -8.63
C GLY A 474 -1.16 2.55 -8.33
N ARG A 475 -0.45 1.50 -7.89
CA ARG A 475 -1.05 0.20 -7.58
C ARG A 475 -0.43 -0.38 -6.31
N ILE A 476 -0.95 0.07 -5.15
CA ILE A 476 -0.53 -0.33 -3.82
C ILE A 476 -1.77 -0.69 -3.00
N ASP A 477 -2.06 -1.95 -2.92
CA ASP A 477 -3.15 -2.55 -2.16
C ASP A 477 -2.82 -4.01 -1.82
N SER A 478 -3.56 -4.62 -0.90
CA SER A 478 -3.31 -6.00 -0.48
C SER A 478 -3.59 -7.03 -1.59
N GLY A 479 -4.40 -6.70 -2.61
CA GLY A 479 -4.67 -7.58 -3.75
C GLY A 479 -3.42 -7.80 -4.60
N ILE A 480 -2.71 -6.74 -4.97
CA ILE A 480 -1.43 -6.85 -5.70
C ILE A 480 -0.31 -7.36 -4.78
N LEU A 481 -0.28 -6.95 -3.49
CA LEU A 481 0.73 -7.38 -2.54
C LEU A 481 0.65 -8.87 -2.18
N ALA A 482 -0.52 -9.51 -2.33
CA ALA A 482 -0.64 -10.96 -2.27
C ALA A 482 0.10 -11.68 -3.42
N ARG A 483 0.47 -10.95 -4.48
CA ARG A 483 1.11 -11.44 -5.72
C ARG A 483 2.49 -10.89 -5.95
N THR A 484 2.87 -9.83 -5.22
CA THR A 484 4.16 -9.16 -5.33
C THR A 484 4.83 -9.05 -3.96
N HIS A 485 6.10 -8.63 -3.94
CA HIS A 485 6.93 -8.69 -2.73
C HIS A 485 7.42 -7.30 -2.30
N ARG A 486 7.37 -6.33 -3.19
CA ARG A 486 7.83 -4.97 -2.99
C ARG A 486 6.95 -3.99 -3.76
N VAL A 487 6.81 -2.79 -3.28
CA VAL A 487 6.18 -1.69 -4.01
C VAL A 487 7.18 -0.57 -4.26
N TRP A 488 7.14 -0.01 -5.46
CA TRP A 488 7.77 1.26 -5.75
C TRP A 488 6.80 2.38 -5.36
N LEU A 489 7.08 3.03 -4.23
CA LEU A 489 6.13 3.95 -3.60
C LEU A 489 5.86 5.20 -4.45
N SER A 490 6.86 5.67 -5.18
CA SER A 490 6.80 6.85 -6.03
C SER A 490 7.96 6.86 -7.02
N ASP A 491 7.75 7.42 -8.22
CA ASP A 491 8.84 7.74 -9.15
C ASP A 491 9.66 8.96 -8.71
N SER A 492 9.22 9.69 -7.69
CA SER A 492 10.01 10.78 -7.13
C SER A 492 11.14 10.24 -6.25
N ASN A 493 12.38 10.54 -6.62
CA ASN A 493 13.56 10.36 -5.78
C ASN A 493 13.96 11.63 -5.02
N ASP A 494 13.08 12.64 -4.97
CA ASP A 494 13.25 13.82 -4.12
C ASP A 494 13.10 13.42 -2.65
N ALA A 495 14.19 13.50 -1.88
CA ALA A 495 14.20 13.03 -0.50
C ALA A 495 13.28 13.83 0.44
N LEU A 496 12.97 15.11 0.15
CA LEU A 496 11.99 15.89 0.94
C LEU A 496 10.56 15.40 0.70
N GLU A 497 10.22 15.10 -0.55
CA GLU A 497 8.91 14.51 -0.87
C GLU A 497 8.82 13.08 -0.32
N ARG A 498 9.90 12.27 -0.47
CA ARG A 498 9.99 10.92 0.08
C ARG A 498 9.81 10.88 1.59
N LEU A 499 10.41 11.82 2.32
CA LEU A 499 10.27 11.89 3.78
C LEU A 499 8.80 11.91 4.20
N ARG A 500 7.97 12.75 3.55
CA ARG A 500 6.54 12.85 3.84
C ARG A 500 5.76 11.62 3.36
N MET A 501 5.94 11.24 2.08
CA MET A 501 5.23 10.09 1.51
C MET A 501 5.47 8.80 2.30
N GLN A 502 6.71 8.54 2.69
CA GLN A 502 7.08 7.36 3.48
C GLN A 502 6.49 7.41 4.90
N HIS A 503 6.49 8.59 5.52
CA HIS A 503 5.88 8.78 6.84
C HIS A 503 4.37 8.52 6.82
N ASP A 504 3.66 9.00 5.80
CA ASP A 504 2.21 8.80 5.68
C ASP A 504 1.88 7.36 5.27
N ALA A 505 2.63 6.78 4.34
CA ALA A 505 2.47 5.38 3.94
C ALA A 505 2.75 4.38 5.09
N ALA A 506 3.54 4.74 6.09
CA ALA A 506 3.82 3.90 7.26
C ALA A 506 2.58 3.54 8.10
N LEU A 507 1.45 4.24 7.94
CA LEU A 507 0.17 3.82 8.52
C LEU A 507 -0.30 2.47 7.99
N PHE A 508 0.15 2.07 6.81
CA PHE A 508 -0.32 0.85 6.15
C PHE A 508 0.83 -0.08 5.74
N LEU A 509 1.99 0.47 5.37
CA LEU A 509 3.07 -0.27 4.72
C LEU A 509 4.29 -0.47 5.64
N PRO A 510 4.77 -1.71 5.84
CA PRO A 510 6.01 -1.97 6.58
C PRO A 510 7.26 -1.62 5.76
N SER A 511 8.39 -1.43 6.45
CA SER A 511 9.68 -1.08 5.83
C SER A 511 10.16 -2.11 4.80
N ALA A 512 9.88 -3.40 5.04
CA ALA A 512 10.37 -4.50 4.21
C ALA A 512 9.88 -4.47 2.76
N ILE A 513 8.66 -3.96 2.52
CA ILE A 513 8.05 -3.97 1.19
C ILE A 513 8.10 -2.61 0.48
N THR A 514 8.42 -1.54 1.20
CA THR A 514 8.39 -0.17 0.65
C THR A 514 9.75 0.21 0.07
N GLY A 515 9.86 0.33 -1.24
CA GLY A 515 11.08 0.74 -1.92
C GLY A 515 11.42 2.22 -1.72
N SER A 516 12.70 2.53 -1.46
CA SER A 516 13.22 3.89 -1.37
C SER A 516 14.64 3.97 -1.89
N HIS A 517 14.86 4.83 -2.88
CA HIS A 517 16.17 4.97 -3.51
C HIS A 517 16.81 6.34 -3.23
N VAL A 518 18.13 6.35 -3.22
CA VAL A 518 18.94 7.56 -3.31
C VAL A 518 19.02 7.96 -4.77
N GLY A 519 18.35 9.04 -5.15
CA GLY A 519 18.33 9.55 -6.52
C GLY A 519 19.53 10.44 -6.86
N PRO A 520 19.57 11.01 -8.09
CA PRO A 520 20.61 11.93 -8.55
C PRO A 520 20.78 13.17 -7.66
N ARG A 521 21.96 13.81 -7.73
CA ARG A 521 22.20 15.09 -7.01
C ARG A 521 21.20 16.16 -7.42
N HIS A 522 20.93 16.28 -8.72
CA HIS A 522 19.84 17.05 -9.28
C HIS A 522 18.66 16.09 -9.47
N CYS A 523 17.67 16.16 -8.61
CA CYS A 523 16.50 15.30 -8.72
C CYS A 523 15.79 15.52 -10.07
N HIS A 524 15.58 14.45 -10.83
CA HIS A 524 15.00 14.54 -12.19
C HIS A 524 13.55 15.01 -12.19
N THR A 525 12.79 14.74 -11.12
CA THR A 525 11.38 15.14 -11.03
C THR A 525 11.16 16.57 -10.53
N SER A 526 11.99 17.03 -9.58
CA SER A 526 11.82 18.35 -8.94
C SER A 526 12.89 19.38 -9.27
N GLY A 527 14.02 18.96 -9.86
CA GLY A 527 15.20 19.80 -10.07
C GLY A 527 15.92 20.21 -8.77
N ARG A 528 15.47 19.71 -7.61
CA ARG A 528 16.01 20.07 -6.30
C ARG A 528 17.38 19.42 -6.07
N VAL A 529 18.28 20.15 -5.40
CA VAL A 529 19.59 19.63 -5.00
C VAL A 529 19.60 19.48 -3.48
N LEU A 530 19.82 18.25 -3.02
CA LEU A 530 19.83 17.91 -1.59
C LEU A 530 21.14 17.24 -1.17
N PRO A 531 21.61 17.44 0.09
CA PRO A 531 22.81 16.81 0.61
C PRO A 531 22.75 15.28 0.52
N MET A 532 23.87 14.61 0.20
CA MET A 532 23.94 13.15 0.12
C MET A 532 23.53 12.48 1.44
N ALA A 533 23.95 13.01 2.58
CA ALA A 533 23.58 12.48 3.89
C ALA A 533 22.05 12.43 4.06
N PHE A 534 21.36 13.52 3.72
CA PHE A 534 19.88 13.56 3.82
C PHE A 534 19.23 12.55 2.88
N ARG A 535 19.64 12.51 1.60
CA ARG A 535 19.11 11.53 0.60
C ARG A 535 19.31 10.09 1.08
N ALA A 536 20.50 9.77 1.58
CA ALA A 536 20.85 8.42 2.03
C ALA A 536 20.08 8.00 3.28
N TRP A 537 19.95 8.88 4.29
CA TRP A 537 19.19 8.56 5.50
C TRP A 537 17.68 8.46 5.26
N VAL A 538 17.12 9.23 4.32
CA VAL A 538 15.71 9.06 3.91
C VAL A 538 15.51 7.71 3.23
N ALA A 539 16.43 7.29 2.35
CA ALA A 539 16.34 5.98 1.70
C ALA A 539 16.49 4.83 2.70
N ALA A 540 17.37 4.98 3.71
CA ALA A 540 17.62 3.97 4.73
C ALA A 540 16.43 3.70 5.69
N GLN A 541 15.40 4.55 5.68
CA GLN A 541 14.16 4.28 6.43
C GLN A 541 13.37 3.08 5.90
N ARG A 542 13.58 2.69 4.64
CA ARG A 542 12.79 1.66 3.95
C ARG A 542 13.71 0.63 3.28
N HIS A 543 13.18 -0.13 2.33
CA HIS A 543 13.99 -1.05 1.53
C HIS A 543 14.88 -0.23 0.58
N MET A 544 16.10 0.02 1.04
CA MET A 544 17.06 0.95 0.46
C MET A 544 17.58 0.52 -0.90
N GLY A 545 17.79 1.50 -1.78
CA GLY A 545 18.51 1.36 -3.04
C GLY A 545 19.12 2.66 -3.52
N PHE A 546 19.74 2.60 -4.70
CA PHE A 546 20.32 3.74 -5.43
C PHE A 546 19.79 3.77 -6.85
N GLU A 547 19.59 4.96 -7.40
CA GLU A 547 19.11 5.16 -8.76
C GLU A 547 19.70 6.47 -9.30
N MET A 548 20.92 6.41 -9.82
CA MET A 548 21.66 7.57 -10.34
C MET A 548 22.88 7.14 -11.15
N ASP A 549 23.44 8.06 -11.93
CA ASP A 549 24.77 7.88 -12.51
C ASP A 549 25.85 7.95 -11.41
N LEU A 550 26.42 6.80 -11.08
CA LEU A 550 27.42 6.67 -10.00
C LEU A 550 28.78 7.30 -10.34
N ARG A 551 29.01 7.72 -11.59
CA ARG A 551 30.23 8.45 -12.00
C ARG A 551 30.21 9.90 -11.55
N GLU A 552 29.02 10.47 -11.30
CA GLU A 552 28.83 11.84 -10.83
C GLU A 552 29.12 12.04 -9.33
N LEU A 553 29.27 10.96 -8.58
CA LEU A 553 29.53 11.04 -7.14
C LEU A 553 30.89 11.65 -6.87
N THR A 554 30.93 12.67 -6.01
CA THR A 554 32.20 13.12 -5.42
C THR A 554 32.73 12.06 -4.43
N GLN A 555 34.00 12.15 -4.06
CA GLN A 555 34.57 11.24 -3.08
C GLN A 555 33.83 11.31 -1.73
N ASP A 556 33.47 12.51 -1.27
CA ASP A 556 32.72 12.69 -0.01
C ASP A 556 31.31 12.12 -0.08
N GLU A 557 30.62 12.26 -1.22
CA GLU A 557 29.30 11.66 -1.44
C GLU A 557 29.38 10.13 -1.44
N ALA A 558 30.38 9.56 -2.12
CA ALA A 558 30.59 8.11 -2.14
C ALA A 558 30.90 7.55 -0.75
N LEU A 559 31.76 8.23 0.03
CA LEU A 559 32.05 7.86 1.42
C LEU A 559 30.80 7.93 2.31
N THR A 560 30.00 9.00 2.17
CA THR A 560 28.76 9.16 2.93
C THR A 560 27.74 8.07 2.59
N LEU A 561 27.51 7.82 1.30
CA LEU A 561 26.60 6.78 0.84
C LEU A 561 27.05 5.39 1.30
N GLY A 562 28.35 5.06 1.16
CA GLY A 562 28.90 3.79 1.62
C GLY A 562 28.74 3.59 3.14
N ARG A 563 28.97 4.63 3.95
CA ARG A 563 28.75 4.60 5.40
C ARG A 563 27.29 4.33 5.77
N VAL A 564 26.34 5.02 5.16
CA VAL A 564 24.91 4.82 5.43
C VAL A 564 24.46 3.44 4.95
N THR A 565 24.95 2.99 3.81
CA THR A 565 24.65 1.64 3.29
C THR A 565 25.17 0.54 4.22
N ALA A 566 26.39 0.69 4.75
CA ALA A 566 26.94 -0.26 5.72
C ALA A 566 26.08 -0.31 6.99
N TRP A 567 25.74 0.86 7.55
CA TRP A 567 24.84 0.95 8.70
C TRP A 567 23.48 0.27 8.42
N TYR A 568 22.89 0.53 7.25
CA TYR A 568 21.62 -0.07 6.85
C TYR A 568 21.72 -1.60 6.80
N LYS A 569 22.78 -2.15 6.20
CA LYS A 569 22.99 -3.62 6.11
C LYS A 569 23.12 -4.28 7.48
N GLU A 570 23.74 -3.61 8.46
CA GLU A 570 23.83 -4.07 9.85
C GLU A 570 22.49 -4.09 10.57
N ASN A 571 21.59 -3.16 10.23
CA ASN A 571 20.34 -2.93 10.98
C ASN A 571 19.07 -3.44 10.27
N ARG A 572 19.08 -3.56 8.94
CA ARG A 572 17.89 -3.87 8.13
C ARG A 572 17.12 -5.12 8.59
N ALA A 573 17.80 -6.16 9.05
CA ALA A 573 17.15 -7.41 9.42
C ALA A 573 16.11 -7.22 10.54
N TRP A 574 16.47 -6.54 11.61
CA TRP A 574 15.56 -6.25 12.70
C TRP A 574 14.56 -5.12 12.36
N MET A 575 14.99 -4.10 11.55
CA MET A 575 14.12 -3.02 11.10
C MET A 575 12.97 -3.55 10.25
N MET A 576 13.25 -4.47 9.35
CA MET A 576 12.26 -5.07 8.46
C MET A 576 11.31 -6.04 9.15
N ALA A 577 11.78 -6.74 10.18
CA ALA A 577 10.96 -7.58 11.05
C ALA A 577 10.19 -6.77 12.11
N GLY A 578 10.58 -5.53 12.34
CA GLY A 578 10.02 -4.63 13.33
C GLY A 578 8.77 -3.89 12.87
N THR A 579 8.44 -2.84 13.61
CA THR A 579 7.26 -1.99 13.36
C THR A 579 7.69 -0.52 13.26
N ILE A 580 7.11 0.21 12.31
CA ILE A 580 7.26 1.66 12.19
C ILE A 580 6.17 2.32 13.03
N LEU A 581 6.57 3.20 13.94
CA LEU A 581 5.68 4.03 14.74
C LEU A 581 5.91 5.49 14.38
N ARG A 582 4.86 6.21 14.01
CA ARG A 582 4.92 7.64 13.75
C ARG A 582 4.97 8.38 15.08
N LEU A 583 5.76 9.44 15.15
CA LEU A 583 5.89 10.26 16.35
C LEU A 583 5.11 11.56 16.19
N ASP A 584 4.44 11.96 17.27
CA ASP A 584 3.80 13.29 17.34
C ASP A 584 4.88 14.36 17.59
N SER A 585 5.04 15.28 16.66
CA SER A 585 6.00 16.38 16.77
C SER A 585 5.31 17.69 17.19
N ASP A 586 5.86 18.38 18.18
CA ASP A 586 5.40 19.71 18.57
C ASP A 586 5.93 20.82 17.61
N ASP A 587 6.79 20.46 16.64
CA ASP A 587 7.28 21.32 15.57
C ASP A 587 6.81 20.75 14.21
N PRO A 588 5.91 21.44 13.49
CA PRO A 588 5.41 20.98 12.19
C PRO A 588 6.49 20.84 11.11
N ALA A 589 7.63 21.51 11.29
CA ALA A 589 8.76 21.41 10.37
C ALA A 589 9.53 20.08 10.51
N VAL A 590 9.25 19.31 11.56
CA VAL A 590 9.93 18.03 11.86
C VAL A 590 8.98 16.86 11.63
N THR A 591 9.33 16.03 10.67
CA THR A 591 8.68 14.71 10.45
C THR A 591 9.50 13.63 11.14
N ALA A 592 8.90 12.92 12.10
CA ALA A 592 9.61 11.94 12.89
C ALA A 592 8.88 10.60 12.94
N GLU A 593 9.64 9.53 12.82
CA GLU A 593 9.19 8.15 13.02
C GLU A 593 10.22 7.36 13.81
N MET A 594 9.77 6.25 14.39
CA MET A 594 10.60 5.34 15.14
C MET A 594 10.37 3.93 14.62
N GLN A 595 11.42 3.18 14.34
CA GLN A 595 11.33 1.76 14.03
C GLN A 595 11.80 0.97 15.24
N VAL A 596 10.98 0.01 15.66
CA VAL A 596 11.19 -0.78 16.88
C VAL A 596 11.33 -2.24 16.50
N ALA A 597 12.37 -2.90 17.01
CA ALA A 597 12.54 -4.34 16.85
C ALA A 597 11.36 -5.12 17.47
N ALA A 598 11.05 -6.29 16.92
CA ALA A 598 9.93 -7.12 17.37
C ALA A 598 10.01 -7.53 18.85
N ASP A 599 11.23 -7.65 19.40
CA ASP A 599 11.50 -7.96 20.80
C ASP A 599 11.51 -6.73 21.72
N GLY A 600 11.36 -5.50 21.16
CA GLY A 600 11.47 -4.23 21.90
C GLY A 600 12.87 -3.91 22.41
N GLY A 601 13.89 -4.73 22.07
CA GLY A 601 15.26 -4.62 22.58
C GLY A 601 16.05 -3.44 22.00
N ARG A 602 15.66 -2.95 20.83
CA ARG A 602 16.31 -1.82 20.15
C ARG A 602 15.33 -1.02 19.31
N PHE A 603 15.70 0.22 19.04
CA PHE A 603 14.96 1.08 18.12
C PHE A 603 15.89 2.05 17.39
N VAL A 604 15.37 2.65 16.31
CA VAL A 604 15.97 3.81 15.65
C VAL A 604 14.90 4.86 15.41
N VAL A 605 15.20 6.11 15.72
CA VAL A 605 14.37 7.28 15.42
C VAL A 605 14.98 8.00 14.22
N PHE A 606 14.15 8.27 13.22
CA PHE A 606 14.45 9.16 12.10
C PHE A 606 13.64 10.43 12.28
N ALA A 607 14.31 11.56 12.46
CA ALA A 607 13.69 12.87 12.61
C ALA A 607 14.22 13.81 11.52
N GLY A 608 13.41 14.01 10.48
CA GLY A 608 13.73 14.82 9.31
C GLY A 608 13.22 16.25 9.45
N GLN A 609 14.11 17.22 9.27
CA GLN A 609 13.76 18.64 9.18
C GLN A 609 13.31 18.94 7.74
N ALA A 610 11.99 18.96 7.52
CA ALA A 610 11.43 19.19 6.17
C ALA A 610 11.40 20.67 5.78
N GLU A 611 11.14 21.56 6.76
CA GLU A 611 10.98 22.99 6.55
C GLU A 611 11.81 23.79 7.56
N THR A 612 11.90 25.09 7.38
CA THR A 612 12.48 25.97 8.40
C THR A 612 11.54 26.04 9.60
N SER A 613 12.05 25.62 10.75
CA SER A 613 11.30 25.71 12.01
C SER A 613 10.97 27.16 12.36
N ARG A 614 9.75 27.38 12.85
CA ARG A 614 9.34 28.67 13.46
C ARG A 614 9.77 28.79 14.93
N GLN A 615 10.39 27.73 15.47
CA GLN A 615 10.87 27.67 16.85
C GLN A 615 12.31 28.14 16.92
N SER A 616 12.64 29.00 17.89
CA SER A 616 14.03 29.40 18.13
C SER A 616 14.90 28.28 18.72
N LEU A 617 14.29 27.36 19.45
CA LEU A 617 14.94 26.19 20.04
C LEU A 617 14.23 24.92 19.57
N PRO A 618 14.97 23.83 19.28
CA PRO A 618 14.37 22.55 18.96
C PRO A 618 13.41 22.08 20.06
N ARG A 619 12.31 21.45 19.66
CA ARG A 619 11.35 20.82 20.58
C ARG A 619 11.78 19.39 20.87
N HIS A 620 11.32 18.87 21.99
CA HIS A 620 11.53 17.46 22.33
C HIS A 620 10.72 16.57 21.38
N VAL A 621 11.36 15.49 20.91
CA VAL A 621 10.67 14.40 20.19
C VAL A 621 10.36 13.33 21.22
N ARG A 622 9.07 13.13 21.52
CA ARG A 622 8.59 12.09 22.45
C ARG A 622 8.52 10.76 21.70
N LEU A 623 9.13 9.74 22.31
CA LEU A 623 9.09 8.39 21.78
C LEU A 623 7.79 7.68 22.21
N THR A 624 7.54 6.49 21.66
CA THR A 624 6.35 5.69 21.98
C THR A 624 6.68 4.19 21.95
N GLY A 625 5.83 3.35 22.52
CA GLY A 625 5.97 1.89 22.43
C GLY A 625 7.14 1.30 23.22
N LEU A 626 7.75 2.04 24.15
CA LEU A 626 8.83 1.57 25.01
C LEU A 626 8.31 1.02 26.35
N GLU A 627 9.04 0.13 26.97
CA GLU A 627 8.76 -0.31 28.34
C GLU A 627 9.07 0.82 29.34
N PRO A 628 8.09 1.31 30.12
CA PRO A 628 8.26 2.52 30.94
C PRO A 628 9.43 2.45 31.91
N ASP A 629 9.64 1.31 32.56
CA ASP A 629 10.61 1.15 33.64
C ASP A 629 11.95 0.57 33.17
N ALA A 630 12.04 0.13 31.90
CA ALA A 630 13.30 -0.28 31.30
C ALA A 630 14.22 0.92 31.01
N ARG A 631 15.52 0.68 31.07
CA ARG A 631 16.54 1.68 30.73
C ARG A 631 17.03 1.46 29.31
N TYR A 632 17.25 2.55 28.60
CA TYR A 632 17.74 2.54 27.23
C TYR A 632 18.97 3.44 27.12
N THR A 633 20.02 2.94 26.47
CA THR A 633 21.11 3.78 26.00
C THR A 633 20.69 4.40 24.67
N VAL A 634 20.73 5.73 24.57
CA VAL A 634 20.27 6.50 23.41
C VAL A 634 21.47 7.28 22.84
N SER A 635 21.77 7.14 21.58
CA SER A 635 22.91 7.79 20.91
C SER A 635 22.55 8.39 19.55
N LEU A 636 23.09 9.56 19.24
CA LEU A 636 23.00 10.16 17.91
C LEU A 636 24.00 9.48 16.98
N ARG A 637 23.50 8.92 15.88
CA ARG A 637 24.34 8.14 14.95
C ARG A 637 25.16 9.02 14.00
N ASN A 638 24.67 10.20 13.68
CA ASN A 638 25.24 11.11 12.69
C ASN A 638 25.50 12.53 13.26
N PRO A 639 26.27 12.68 14.33
CA PRO A 639 26.57 13.99 14.92
C PRO A 639 27.36 14.90 13.96
N GLU A 640 28.10 14.33 13.01
CA GLU A 640 28.87 15.04 11.97
C GLU A 640 27.97 15.81 10.98
N ASP A 641 26.69 15.43 10.84
CA ASP A 641 25.74 16.15 10.00
C ASP A 641 25.20 17.43 10.65
N ALA A 642 25.65 17.73 11.90
CA ALA A 642 25.24 18.94 12.60
C ALA A 642 25.76 20.21 11.91
N PRO A 643 24.86 21.18 11.61
CA PRO A 643 25.30 22.43 10.97
C PRO A 643 26.22 23.22 11.90
N ARG A 644 27.09 24.04 11.30
CA ARG A 644 28.06 24.89 12.06
C ARG A 644 27.39 25.80 13.09
N GLN A 645 26.12 26.18 12.89
CA GLN A 645 25.33 26.98 13.80
C GLN A 645 24.81 26.23 15.02
N SER A 646 24.89 24.88 15.03
CA SER A 646 24.54 24.07 16.20
C SER A 646 25.62 24.15 17.28
N ARG A 647 25.71 25.27 17.98
CA ARG A 647 26.80 25.60 18.94
C ARG A 647 26.46 25.24 20.38
N GLY A 648 25.21 24.96 20.70
CA GLY A 648 24.78 24.65 22.07
C GLY A 648 25.31 23.31 22.58
N PRO A 649 25.32 23.09 23.90
CA PRO A 649 25.87 21.90 24.55
C PRO A 649 24.84 20.75 24.52
N ASN A 650 24.23 20.46 23.36
CA ASN A 650 23.32 19.32 23.24
C ASN A 650 24.05 18.00 23.56
N ALA A 651 23.54 17.26 24.54
CA ALA A 651 24.22 16.11 25.10
C ALA A 651 24.42 14.97 24.08
N LEU A 652 23.47 14.78 23.16
CA LEU A 652 23.57 13.73 22.13
C LEU A 652 24.73 13.95 21.14
N LYS A 653 25.22 15.19 21.00
CA LYS A 653 26.43 15.45 20.20
C LYS A 653 27.71 14.98 20.87
N ASN A 654 27.68 14.80 22.20
CA ASN A 654 28.88 14.52 23.00
C ASN A 654 28.96 13.05 23.45
N GLY A 655 27.94 12.25 23.18
CA GLY A 655 27.91 10.84 23.52
C GLY A 655 26.53 10.31 23.89
N PRO A 656 26.44 9.06 24.28
CA PRO A 656 25.17 8.43 24.60
C PRO A 656 24.58 8.92 25.95
N LEU A 657 23.25 8.88 26.02
CA LEU A 657 22.49 9.11 27.24
C LEU A 657 21.85 7.79 27.69
N THR A 658 21.72 7.60 29.00
CA THR A 658 20.95 6.48 29.56
C THR A 658 19.69 7.02 30.24
N LEU A 659 18.52 6.70 29.67
CA LEU A 659 17.22 7.20 30.12
C LEU A 659 16.23 6.04 30.29
N THR A 660 15.22 6.21 31.15
CA THR A 660 14.11 5.24 31.23
C THR A 660 13.17 5.39 30.06
N GLY A 661 12.48 4.33 29.68
CA GLY A 661 11.41 4.39 28.68
C GLY A 661 10.33 5.41 29.04
N ARG A 662 9.97 5.51 30.32
CA ARG A 662 9.05 6.53 30.84
C ARG A 662 9.54 7.94 30.51
N MET A 663 10.83 8.25 30.78
CA MET A 663 11.40 9.56 30.46
C MET A 663 11.40 9.84 28.95
N LEU A 664 11.75 8.84 28.14
CA LEU A 664 11.75 8.94 26.67
C LEU A 664 10.34 9.16 26.09
N MET A 665 9.30 8.55 26.70
CA MET A 665 7.92 8.69 26.24
C MET A 665 7.23 9.96 26.77
N THR A 666 7.60 10.45 27.97
CA THR A 666 6.94 11.63 28.56
C THR A 666 7.64 12.94 28.23
N LYS A 667 8.94 13.00 28.39
CA LYS A 667 9.77 14.18 28.07
C LYS A 667 10.30 14.12 26.64
N GLY A 668 10.74 12.94 26.20
CA GLY A 668 11.38 12.74 24.90
C GLY A 668 12.87 13.10 24.88
N ILE A 669 13.43 13.14 23.68
CA ILE A 669 14.82 13.51 23.40
C ILE A 669 14.88 14.90 22.79
N LEU A 670 15.93 15.64 23.10
CA LEU A 670 16.21 16.93 22.50
C LEU A 670 17.28 16.77 21.43
N LEU A 671 16.89 17.00 20.19
CA LEU A 671 17.79 16.91 19.04
C LEU A 671 18.63 18.18 18.88
N PRO A 672 19.79 18.12 18.22
CA PRO A 672 20.54 19.32 17.85
C PRO A 672 19.73 20.24 16.91
N VAL A 673 20.10 21.51 16.82
CA VAL A 673 19.54 22.43 15.82
C VAL A 673 19.73 21.86 14.43
N ALA A 674 18.67 21.94 13.60
CA ALA A 674 18.68 21.51 12.21
C ALA A 674 18.20 22.63 11.27
N TRP A 675 18.54 22.47 9.99
CA TRP A 675 18.00 23.23 8.88
C TRP A 675 17.24 22.32 7.93
N PRO A 676 16.41 22.82 7.01
CA PRO A 676 15.79 21.96 6.00
C PRO A 676 16.78 21.02 5.31
N ALA A 677 16.34 19.82 5.02
CA ALA A 677 17.16 18.71 4.51
C ALA A 677 18.26 18.23 5.48
N THR A 678 17.96 18.21 6.78
CA THR A 678 18.75 17.49 7.80
C THR A 678 17.94 16.32 8.32
N MET A 679 18.56 15.15 8.48
CA MET A 679 17.98 13.96 9.12
C MET A 679 18.79 13.63 10.36
N TRP A 680 18.13 13.62 11.53
CA TRP A 680 18.73 13.06 12.74
C TRP A 680 18.38 11.59 12.89
N VAL A 681 19.40 10.78 13.13
CA VAL A 681 19.25 9.32 13.33
C VAL A 681 19.68 9.00 14.75
N VAL A 682 18.74 8.58 15.58
CA VAL A 682 18.98 8.29 16.99
C VAL A 682 18.69 6.81 17.26
N GLU A 683 19.73 6.09 17.67
CA GLU A 683 19.62 4.68 18.04
C GLU A 683 19.35 4.53 19.54
N GLY A 684 18.55 3.53 19.89
CA GLY A 684 18.30 3.14 21.26
C GLY A 684 18.48 1.63 21.49
N LEU A 685 19.14 1.29 22.58
CA LEU A 685 19.38 -0.10 23.00
C LEU A 685 18.91 -0.26 24.44
N LYS A 686 18.02 -1.24 24.67
CA LYS A 686 17.58 -1.64 26.01
C LYS A 686 18.71 -2.29 26.77
N LEU A 687 18.91 -1.89 28.04
CA LEU A 687 19.94 -2.39 28.93
C LEU A 687 19.49 -3.61 29.73
#